data_e0ad35e3ce7c4ff230b9dda6c2c7e7a5
#
_entry.id   e0ad35e3ce7c4ff230b9dda6c2c7e7a5
#
_cell.length_a   1.000
_cell.length_b   1.000
_cell.length_c   1.000
_cell.angle_alpha   90.00
_cell.angle_beta   90.00
_cell.angle_gamma   90.00
#
_symmetry.space_group_name_H-M   'P 1'
#
loop_
_entity.id
_entity.type
_entity.pdbx_description
1 polymer ?
#
loop_
_entity_poly.entity_id
_entity_poly.type
_entity_poly.pdbx_seq_one_letter_code
_entity_poly.pdbx_strand_id
1 'polypeptide(L)'
;MEKKFKRTTVTSALPYANGPVHIGHLAGVYVPADIYVRYLRLKKEDVLFIGGSDEHGVPITIRAKKEGITPQDVVDRYHTLIKKSFEEFGISFDVYSRTTSPTHHQLASDFFKTLYNKGEFIEKTSEQYYDEEAKTFLADRYITGECPHCHSEGAYGDQCEKCGTSLSPTDLINPKSAISGSKPVMKETKHWYLPLDKHEGWLRKWILEDHKEWRPNVYGQCKSWLDMGLQPRAVSRDLDWGIPVPVEGAEGKVLYVWFDAPIGYISNTKELLPDSWETWWKDPETRLIHFIGKDNIVFHCIVFPAMLKAEGSYILPDNVPSNEFLNLEGDKISTSRNWAVWLHEYLADFPGKQDVLRYVLTANAPETKDNGFTWKDFQARNNNELVAVYGNFVNRAMVLTQKYFDGCVPAQGELTDYDKETLKEFADVKAEVEKLLDVFKFRDAQKEAMNLARIGNKYLADTEPWKLAKTDMERVGTILNISLQLVANLAIAFDPFLPFSSEKLRKMLNMDTFEWSELGKDNLLPVGHQLNKPELLFEKIEDATIEAQVQKLLDTKKANEEASYKANPIRANIEFDDFTKLDIRVGTILECQKVPKADKLLQFKIDDGLETRTIVSGIAKHYKPEELVGKQVCFIANLAPRKLKGIVSEGMILSAENNDGSLAVIMPEREVKPGSEVK
;
A
#
# COMPACT_ATOMS: atom_id res chain seq x y z
N MET A 1 11.69 -6.57 34.90
CA MET A 1 11.55 -5.11 35.00
C MET A 1 11.38 -4.60 33.60
N GLU A 2 10.29 -3.88 33.29
CA GLU A 2 10.16 -3.17 32.02
C GLU A 2 11.33 -2.21 31.86
N LYS A 3 12.00 -2.27 30.71
CA LYS A 3 13.10 -1.38 30.37
C LYS A 3 12.55 0.02 30.18
N LYS A 4 12.87 0.94 31.07
CA LYS A 4 12.38 2.33 30.98
C LYS A 4 13.33 3.14 30.10
N PHE A 5 12.87 3.50 28.90
CA PHE A 5 13.60 4.35 27.97
C PHE A 5 13.41 5.84 28.34
N LYS A 6 14.40 6.66 28.02
CA LYS A 6 14.32 8.12 28.17
C LYS A 6 13.77 8.82 26.95
N ARG A 7 13.99 8.22 25.76
CA ARG A 7 13.57 8.77 24.47
C ARG A 7 13.27 7.66 23.47
N THR A 8 12.59 8.00 22.38
CA THR A 8 12.22 7.07 21.33
C THR A 8 12.59 7.60 19.95
N THR A 9 13.39 6.85 19.20
CA THR A 9 13.60 7.06 17.76
C THR A 9 12.59 6.24 17.00
N VAL A 10 11.75 6.88 16.20
CA VAL A 10 10.79 6.24 15.31
C VAL A 10 11.22 6.48 13.87
N THR A 11 11.32 5.44 13.09
CA THR A 11 11.58 5.51 11.65
C THR A 11 10.44 4.91 10.86
N SER A 12 10.28 5.35 9.62
CA SER A 12 9.41 4.73 8.64
C SER A 12 10.20 4.31 7.41
N ALA A 13 9.87 3.16 6.82
CA ALA A 13 10.54 2.67 5.63
C ALA A 13 10.64 3.76 4.56
N LEU A 14 11.85 3.97 4.01
CA LEU A 14 12.10 4.98 3.00
C LEU A 14 11.42 4.58 1.68
N PRO A 15 10.53 5.40 1.10
CA PRO A 15 9.95 5.10 -0.20
C PRO A 15 10.98 5.33 -1.30
N TYR A 16 10.95 4.49 -2.34
CA TYR A 16 11.74 4.73 -3.54
C TYR A 16 11.32 6.00 -4.27
N ALA A 17 12.28 6.88 -4.55
CA ALA A 17 12.04 8.12 -5.30
C ALA A 17 11.96 7.88 -6.82
N ASN A 18 11.22 6.87 -7.25
CA ASN A 18 10.95 6.56 -8.66
C ASN A 18 9.47 6.68 -9.06
N GLY A 19 8.64 7.13 -8.13
CA GLY A 19 7.19 7.32 -8.30
C GLY A 19 6.56 7.99 -7.09
N PRO A 20 5.30 8.44 -7.21
CA PRO A 20 4.57 8.99 -6.08
C PRO A 20 4.20 7.90 -5.06
N VAL A 21 3.82 8.31 -3.85
CA VAL A 21 3.27 7.41 -2.84
C VAL A 21 1.76 7.24 -3.02
N HIS A 22 1.25 6.07 -2.65
CA HIS A 22 -0.17 5.70 -2.74
C HIS A 22 -0.72 5.24 -1.38
N ILE A 23 -2.04 5.05 -1.31
CA ILE A 23 -2.74 4.66 -0.08
C ILE A 23 -2.20 3.39 0.59
N GLY A 24 -1.64 2.45 -0.18
CA GLY A 24 -0.99 1.24 0.37
C GLY A 24 0.25 1.58 1.20
N HIS A 25 1.08 2.53 0.76
CA HIS A 25 2.21 3.04 1.53
C HIS A 25 1.73 3.73 2.81
N LEU A 26 0.67 4.55 2.70
CA LEU A 26 0.11 5.28 3.85
C LEU A 26 -0.42 4.32 4.91
N ALA A 27 -1.27 3.37 4.53
CA ALA A 27 -1.86 2.39 5.46
C ALA A 27 -0.82 1.42 6.02
N GLY A 28 0.18 1.05 5.21
CA GLY A 28 1.21 0.10 5.59
C GLY A 28 2.24 0.67 6.56
N VAL A 29 2.61 1.94 6.41
CA VAL A 29 3.78 2.50 7.08
C VAL A 29 3.52 3.87 7.71
N TYR A 30 3.13 4.89 6.91
CA TYR A 30 3.27 6.29 7.34
C TYR A 30 2.17 6.75 8.29
N VAL A 31 0.92 6.34 8.07
CA VAL A 31 -0.20 6.69 8.97
C VAL A 31 -0.02 6.03 10.34
N PRO A 32 0.26 4.72 10.47
CA PRO A 32 0.48 4.11 11.78
C PRO A 32 1.70 4.68 12.51
N ALA A 33 2.79 5.00 11.80
CA ALA A 33 3.96 5.64 12.40
C ALA A 33 3.62 7.03 12.96
N ASP A 34 2.93 7.86 12.18
CA ASP A 34 2.52 9.20 12.57
C ASP A 34 1.54 9.19 13.76
N ILE A 35 0.58 8.26 13.78
CA ILE A 35 -0.34 8.07 14.92
C ILE A 35 0.47 7.78 16.19
N TYR A 36 1.42 6.87 16.11
CA TYR A 36 2.24 6.50 17.28
C TYR A 36 3.09 7.66 17.77
N VAL A 37 3.74 8.39 16.87
CA VAL A 37 4.56 9.56 17.21
C VAL A 37 3.73 10.68 17.85
N ARG A 38 2.55 10.98 17.28
CA ARG A 38 1.63 11.99 17.86
C ARG A 38 1.16 11.60 19.25
N TYR A 39 0.85 10.33 19.45
CA TYR A 39 0.50 9.79 20.76
C TYR A 39 1.65 9.99 21.79
N LEU A 40 2.89 9.64 21.43
CA LEU A 40 4.05 9.85 22.30
C LEU A 40 4.29 11.34 22.62
N ARG A 41 4.14 12.22 21.62
CA ARG A 41 4.27 13.67 21.80
C ARG A 41 3.19 14.23 22.75
N LEU A 42 1.95 13.74 22.64
CA LEU A 42 0.89 14.11 23.59
C LEU A 42 1.18 13.62 25.02
N LYS A 43 1.89 12.51 25.17
CA LYS A 43 2.40 12.01 26.47
C LYS A 43 3.59 12.82 26.99
N LYS A 44 4.11 13.79 26.22
CA LYS A 44 5.33 14.55 26.52
C LYS A 44 6.59 13.66 26.57
N GLU A 45 6.57 12.55 25.88
CA GLU A 45 7.77 11.72 25.69
C GLU A 45 8.71 12.39 24.69
N ASP A 46 10.02 12.22 24.92
CA ASP A 46 11.05 12.69 23.99
C ASP A 46 11.10 11.73 22.79
N VAL A 47 10.60 12.18 21.63
CA VAL A 47 10.45 11.36 20.43
C VAL A 47 10.95 12.08 19.20
N LEU A 48 11.68 11.35 18.36
CA LEU A 48 12.18 11.79 17.07
C LEU A 48 11.61 10.93 15.96
N PHE A 49 10.97 11.57 14.96
CA PHE A 49 10.36 10.88 13.82
C PHE A 49 11.16 11.13 12.53
N ILE A 50 11.81 10.08 12.05
CA ILE A 50 12.75 10.11 10.93
C ILE A 50 12.09 9.54 9.68
N GLY A 51 12.07 10.33 8.61
CA GLY A 51 11.69 9.93 7.26
C GLY A 51 12.73 10.33 6.23
N GLY A 52 12.49 9.92 5.00
CA GLY A 52 13.33 10.27 3.85
C GLY A 52 12.97 9.45 2.63
N SER A 53 13.63 9.66 1.50
CA SER A 53 13.48 8.89 0.29
C SER A 53 14.72 8.02 0.01
N ASP A 54 14.47 6.80 -0.44
CA ASP A 54 15.49 5.92 -1.01
C ASP A 54 15.68 6.28 -2.50
N GLU A 55 16.90 6.68 -2.86
CA GLU A 55 17.20 7.30 -4.15
C GLU A 55 18.24 6.54 -4.95
N HIS A 56 18.66 5.38 -4.50
CA HIS A 56 19.60 4.52 -5.18
C HIS A 56 18.92 3.27 -5.77
N GLY A 57 19.64 2.57 -6.66
CA GLY A 57 19.21 1.30 -7.21
C GLY A 57 18.64 1.33 -8.62
N VAL A 58 18.50 0.14 -9.17
CA VAL A 58 18.15 -0.13 -10.58
C VAL A 58 16.81 0.46 -11.03
N PRO A 59 15.71 0.47 -10.25
CA PRO A 59 14.44 1.03 -10.71
C PRO A 59 14.51 2.51 -11.11
N ILE A 60 15.38 3.29 -10.47
CA ILE A 60 15.57 4.72 -10.76
C ILE A 60 16.31 4.89 -12.09
N THR A 61 17.37 4.12 -12.33
CA THR A 61 18.13 4.16 -13.57
C THR A 61 17.30 3.67 -14.78
N ILE A 62 16.46 2.64 -14.60
CA ILE A 62 15.52 2.19 -15.63
C ILE A 62 14.54 3.32 -16.00
N ARG A 63 14.00 4.00 -14.99
CA ARG A 63 13.07 5.11 -15.21
C ARG A 63 13.75 6.28 -15.92
N ALA A 64 14.95 6.67 -15.48
CA ALA A 64 15.75 7.71 -16.09
C ALA A 64 15.99 7.43 -17.58
N LYS A 65 16.41 6.21 -17.93
CA LYS A 65 16.61 5.78 -19.32
C LYS A 65 15.31 5.83 -20.14
N LYS A 66 14.19 5.36 -19.57
CA LYS A 66 12.87 5.39 -20.24
C LYS A 66 12.39 6.81 -20.52
N GLU A 67 12.68 7.76 -19.63
CA GLU A 67 12.28 9.16 -19.77
C GLU A 67 13.32 10.03 -20.46
N GLY A 68 14.51 9.52 -20.74
CA GLY A 68 15.59 10.26 -21.41
C GLY A 68 16.21 11.38 -20.55
N ILE A 69 16.20 11.21 -19.21
CA ILE A 69 16.71 12.15 -18.22
C ILE A 69 17.76 11.49 -17.32
N THR A 70 18.41 12.24 -16.44
CA THR A 70 19.37 11.67 -15.49
C THR A 70 18.67 11.00 -14.30
N PRO A 71 19.31 10.02 -13.62
CA PRO A 71 18.81 9.49 -12.36
C PRO A 71 18.58 10.58 -11.30
N GLN A 72 19.43 11.60 -11.24
CA GLN A 72 19.28 12.74 -10.34
C GLN A 72 17.99 13.53 -10.60
N ASP A 73 17.65 13.80 -11.88
CA ASP A 73 16.38 14.48 -12.22
C ASP A 73 15.16 13.69 -11.77
N VAL A 74 15.22 12.34 -11.87
CA VAL A 74 14.13 11.46 -11.40
C VAL A 74 13.95 11.60 -9.90
N VAL A 75 15.02 11.43 -9.12
CA VAL A 75 14.93 11.45 -7.65
C VAL A 75 14.59 12.83 -7.12
N ASP A 76 15.09 13.92 -7.70
CA ASP A 76 14.77 15.29 -7.30
C ASP A 76 13.28 15.59 -7.46
N ARG A 77 12.68 15.16 -8.58
CA ARG A 77 11.26 15.31 -8.84
C ARG A 77 10.42 14.54 -7.84
N TYR A 78 10.72 13.25 -7.61
CA TYR A 78 9.89 12.42 -6.75
C TYR A 78 10.14 12.66 -5.26
N HIS A 79 11.37 12.97 -4.85
CA HIS A 79 11.64 13.43 -3.49
C HIS A 79 10.77 14.65 -3.13
N THR A 80 10.78 15.67 -4.00
CA THR A 80 10.01 16.90 -3.79
C THR A 80 8.50 16.61 -3.74
N LEU A 81 7.99 15.79 -4.68
CA LEU A 81 6.57 15.43 -4.73
C LEU A 81 6.13 14.66 -3.48
N ILE A 82 6.91 13.67 -3.06
CA ILE A 82 6.60 12.81 -1.91
C ILE A 82 6.64 13.63 -0.63
N LYS A 83 7.72 14.41 -0.42
CA LYS A 83 7.87 15.28 0.75
C LYS A 83 6.69 16.23 0.90
N LYS A 84 6.37 16.97 -0.16
CA LYS A 84 5.22 17.89 -0.18
C LYS A 84 3.91 17.17 0.11
N SER A 85 3.69 16.01 -0.49
CA SER A 85 2.48 15.22 -0.27
C SER A 85 2.33 14.76 1.19
N PHE A 86 3.42 14.36 1.84
CA PHE A 86 3.41 14.00 3.27
C PHE A 86 3.14 15.23 4.16
N GLU A 87 3.76 16.38 3.86
CA GLU A 87 3.52 17.62 4.59
C GLU A 87 2.04 18.04 4.51
N GLU A 88 1.46 18.06 3.30
CA GLU A 88 0.06 18.41 3.06
C GLU A 88 -0.91 17.39 3.67
N PHE A 89 -0.53 16.12 3.75
CA PHE A 89 -1.31 15.05 4.40
C PHE A 89 -1.17 15.04 5.93
N GLY A 90 -0.24 15.82 6.47
CA GLY A 90 -0.01 15.96 7.90
C GLY A 90 0.78 14.82 8.53
N ILE A 91 1.71 14.18 7.80
CA ILE A 91 2.70 13.28 8.40
C ILE A 91 3.76 14.14 9.09
N SER A 92 3.92 13.98 10.38
CA SER A 92 4.64 14.91 11.26
C SER A 92 6.12 14.55 11.45
N PHE A 93 6.85 14.27 10.35
CA PHE A 93 8.30 14.05 10.41
C PHE A 93 9.04 15.21 11.05
N ASP A 94 10.02 14.93 11.91
CA ASP A 94 10.99 15.94 12.37
C ASP A 94 12.03 16.21 11.28
N VAL A 95 12.37 15.21 10.48
CA VAL A 95 13.18 15.34 9.28
C VAL A 95 12.70 14.39 8.18
N TYR A 96 12.62 14.90 6.96
CA TYR A 96 12.45 14.12 5.73
C TYR A 96 13.57 14.46 4.77
N SER A 97 14.62 13.62 4.73
CA SER A 97 15.81 13.82 3.91
C SER A 97 15.93 12.74 2.81
N ARG A 98 17.13 12.42 2.36
CA ARG A 98 17.34 11.60 1.15
C ARG A 98 18.69 10.88 1.15
N THR A 99 18.76 9.72 0.48
CA THR A 99 20.01 8.94 0.42
C THR A 99 21.03 9.48 -0.58
N THR A 100 20.67 10.42 -1.46
CA THR A 100 21.65 11.14 -2.29
C THR A 100 22.30 12.34 -1.59
N SER A 101 22.00 12.59 -0.32
CA SER A 101 22.62 13.68 0.41
C SER A 101 24.11 13.43 0.66
N PRO A 102 24.96 14.49 0.67
CA PRO A 102 26.39 14.35 0.99
C PRO A 102 26.65 13.72 2.35
N THR A 103 25.84 14.04 3.36
CA THR A 103 25.92 13.47 4.70
C THR A 103 25.70 11.97 4.66
N HIS A 104 24.72 11.50 3.88
CA HIS A 104 24.44 10.08 3.74
C HIS A 104 25.59 9.37 3.03
N HIS A 105 26.07 9.90 1.91
CA HIS A 105 27.20 9.33 1.16
C HIS A 105 28.44 9.16 2.07
N GLN A 106 28.75 10.19 2.86
CA GLN A 106 29.89 10.12 3.78
C GLN A 106 29.66 9.05 4.87
N LEU A 107 28.50 9.07 5.51
CA LEU A 107 28.20 8.15 6.62
C LEU A 107 28.14 6.68 6.16
N ALA A 108 27.52 6.40 5.03
CA ALA A 108 27.44 5.05 4.47
C ALA A 108 28.83 4.53 4.03
N SER A 109 29.64 5.41 3.45
CA SER A 109 31.05 5.08 3.13
C SER A 109 31.86 4.78 4.38
N ASP A 110 31.72 5.57 5.44
CA ASP A 110 32.43 5.36 6.71
C ASP A 110 31.94 4.09 7.43
N PHE A 111 30.65 3.81 7.35
CA PHE A 111 30.05 2.57 7.88
C PHE A 111 30.63 1.35 7.17
N PHE A 112 30.67 1.36 5.84
CA PHE A 112 31.29 0.29 5.04
C PHE A 112 32.77 0.10 5.40
N LYS A 113 33.57 1.19 5.46
CA LYS A 113 35.00 1.14 5.84
C LYS A 113 35.20 0.57 7.23
N THR A 114 34.33 0.90 8.19
CA THR A 114 34.41 0.37 9.55
C THR A 114 34.23 -1.15 9.54
N LEU A 115 33.23 -1.67 8.85
CA LEU A 115 33.04 -3.13 8.72
C LEU A 115 34.19 -3.80 7.94
N TYR A 116 34.64 -3.18 6.87
CA TYR A 116 35.77 -3.68 6.07
C TYR A 116 37.05 -3.80 6.90
N ASN A 117 37.41 -2.76 7.65
CA ASN A 117 38.60 -2.72 8.50
C ASN A 117 38.53 -3.71 9.68
N LYS A 118 37.31 -4.04 10.14
CA LYS A 118 37.06 -5.06 11.15
C LYS A 118 37.13 -6.50 10.59
N GLY A 119 37.23 -6.66 9.26
CA GLY A 119 37.20 -7.98 8.61
C GLY A 119 35.82 -8.65 8.62
N GLU A 120 34.76 -7.87 8.70
CA GLU A 120 33.39 -8.38 8.74
C GLU A 120 32.87 -8.81 7.36
N PHE A 121 33.56 -8.49 6.27
CA PHE A 121 33.16 -8.89 4.92
C PHE A 121 33.98 -10.08 4.41
N ILE A 122 33.34 -10.87 3.54
CA ILE A 122 33.96 -11.89 2.71
C ILE A 122 34.03 -11.38 1.29
N GLU A 123 35.19 -11.44 0.66
CA GLU A 123 35.35 -11.16 -0.77
C GLU A 123 35.10 -12.44 -1.57
N LYS A 124 34.23 -12.37 -2.59
CA LYS A 124 33.98 -13.49 -3.51
C LYS A 124 33.97 -13.00 -4.95
N THR A 125 34.70 -13.75 -5.82
CA THR A 125 34.55 -13.63 -7.27
C THR A 125 33.49 -14.65 -7.71
N SER A 126 32.54 -14.19 -8.51
CA SER A 126 31.46 -15.01 -9.06
C SER A 126 31.18 -14.61 -10.51
N GLU A 127 30.66 -15.54 -11.29
CA GLU A 127 30.16 -15.23 -12.62
C GLU A 127 28.78 -14.60 -12.53
N GLN A 128 28.57 -13.48 -13.26
CA GLN A 128 27.28 -12.81 -13.36
C GLN A 128 26.97 -12.48 -14.83
N TYR A 129 25.69 -12.29 -15.12
CA TYR A 129 25.27 -11.92 -16.47
C TYR A 129 25.75 -10.54 -16.84
N TYR A 130 26.32 -10.43 -18.04
CA TYR A 130 26.85 -9.22 -18.64
C TYR A 130 26.22 -9.00 -20.01
N ASP A 131 25.82 -7.78 -20.29
CA ASP A 131 25.30 -7.35 -21.60
C ASP A 131 26.46 -6.76 -22.40
N GLU A 132 26.87 -7.42 -23.48
CA GLU A 132 27.96 -6.96 -24.34
C GLU A 132 27.60 -5.74 -25.17
N GLU A 133 26.31 -5.55 -25.51
CA GLU A 133 25.82 -4.40 -26.27
C GLU A 133 25.73 -3.16 -25.37
N ALA A 134 25.16 -3.28 -24.19
CA ALA A 134 25.06 -2.20 -23.22
C ALA A 134 26.35 -2.01 -22.41
N LYS A 135 27.32 -2.93 -22.50
CA LYS A 135 28.60 -2.94 -21.77
C LYS A 135 28.44 -2.80 -20.26
N THR A 136 27.45 -3.51 -19.70
CA THR A 136 27.14 -3.45 -18.26
C THR A 136 26.75 -4.82 -17.71
N PHE A 137 27.02 -5.05 -16.42
CA PHE A 137 26.50 -6.19 -15.71
C PHE A 137 24.99 -6.08 -15.51
N LEU A 138 24.27 -7.20 -15.55
CA LEU A 138 22.84 -7.26 -15.43
C LEU A 138 22.46 -7.68 -14.01
N ALA A 139 22.49 -6.71 -13.09
CA ALA A 139 22.05 -6.90 -11.72
C ALA A 139 20.52 -6.80 -11.61
N ASP A 140 19.93 -7.63 -10.77
CA ASP A 140 18.56 -7.50 -10.29
C ASP A 140 17.52 -7.33 -11.45
N ARG A 141 16.98 -6.13 -11.64
CA ARG A 141 15.94 -5.83 -12.63
C ARG A 141 16.45 -5.49 -14.04
N TYR A 142 17.75 -5.49 -14.22
CA TYR A 142 18.34 -5.39 -15.56
C TYR A 142 18.28 -6.69 -16.35
N ILE A 143 17.89 -7.79 -15.71
CA ILE A 143 17.70 -9.08 -16.35
C ILE A 143 16.29 -9.59 -16.15
N THR A 144 15.71 -10.16 -17.21
CA THR A 144 14.39 -10.78 -17.19
C THR A 144 14.47 -12.17 -17.80
N GLY A 145 13.53 -13.03 -17.41
CA GLY A 145 13.44 -14.37 -17.94
C GLY A 145 12.14 -15.06 -17.49
N GLU A 146 12.06 -16.37 -17.71
CA GLU A 146 10.98 -17.20 -17.20
C GLU A 146 11.26 -17.60 -15.75
N CYS A 147 10.25 -17.49 -14.88
CA CYS A 147 10.36 -17.88 -13.48
C CYS A 147 10.45 -19.40 -13.34
N PRO A 148 11.47 -19.94 -12.62
CA PRO A 148 11.61 -21.39 -12.45
C PRO A 148 10.49 -22.03 -11.60
N HIS A 149 9.74 -21.24 -10.84
CA HIS A 149 8.69 -21.74 -9.93
C HIS A 149 7.28 -21.72 -10.54
N CYS A 150 6.90 -20.63 -11.21
CA CYS A 150 5.55 -20.47 -11.75
C CYS A 150 5.50 -20.39 -13.29
N HIS A 151 6.63 -20.51 -13.96
CA HIS A 151 6.78 -20.46 -15.40
C HIS A 151 6.18 -19.21 -16.07
N SER A 152 6.06 -18.12 -15.34
CA SER A 152 5.65 -16.85 -15.93
C SER A 152 6.82 -16.18 -16.63
N GLU A 153 6.59 -15.69 -17.83
CA GLU A 153 7.54 -14.85 -18.54
C GLU A 153 7.68 -13.48 -17.86
N GLY A 154 8.85 -12.84 -18.03
CA GLY A 154 9.13 -11.51 -17.53
C GLY A 154 9.41 -11.43 -16.03
N ALA A 155 9.78 -12.53 -15.39
CA ALA A 155 10.31 -12.49 -14.03
C ALA A 155 11.66 -11.75 -14.00
N TYR A 156 11.85 -10.91 -12.97
CA TYR A 156 13.11 -10.21 -12.77
C TYR A 156 14.13 -11.07 -12.02
N GLY A 157 15.42 -10.70 -12.11
CA GLY A 157 16.49 -11.42 -11.47
C GLY A 157 16.51 -11.37 -9.93
N ASP A 158 15.75 -10.47 -9.31
CA ASP A 158 15.59 -10.35 -7.87
C ASP A 158 14.30 -11.00 -7.34
N GLN A 159 13.23 -10.96 -8.14
CA GLN A 159 11.91 -11.45 -7.70
C GLN A 159 10.97 -11.69 -8.89
N CYS A 160 10.13 -12.71 -8.78
CA CYS A 160 9.00 -12.90 -9.68
C CYS A 160 7.80 -12.09 -9.18
N GLU A 161 7.36 -11.09 -9.94
CA GLU A 161 6.19 -10.25 -9.56
C GLU A 161 4.87 -11.03 -9.52
N LYS A 162 4.78 -12.18 -10.22
CA LYS A 162 3.55 -12.98 -10.28
C LYS A 162 3.39 -13.89 -9.05
N CYS A 163 4.42 -14.65 -8.67
CA CYS A 163 4.34 -15.58 -7.54
C CYS A 163 5.03 -15.05 -6.27
N GLY A 164 5.73 -13.91 -6.34
CA GLY A 164 6.39 -13.30 -5.20
C GLY A 164 7.68 -13.99 -4.75
N THR A 165 8.14 -15.03 -5.45
CA THR A 165 9.36 -15.76 -5.08
C THR A 165 10.60 -14.89 -5.30
N SER A 166 11.48 -14.82 -4.31
CA SER A 166 12.82 -14.22 -4.45
C SER A 166 13.67 -15.09 -5.36
N LEU A 167 14.38 -14.48 -6.29
CA LEU A 167 15.19 -15.14 -7.32
C LEU A 167 16.63 -14.61 -7.27
N SER A 168 17.55 -15.38 -7.84
CA SER A 168 18.86 -14.91 -8.29
C SER A 168 18.82 -14.75 -9.81
N PRO A 169 19.56 -13.80 -10.40
CA PRO A 169 19.65 -13.67 -11.86
C PRO A 169 19.96 -14.99 -12.58
N THR A 170 20.77 -15.85 -11.97
CA THR A 170 21.16 -17.16 -12.50
C THR A 170 20.06 -18.22 -12.45
N ASP A 171 18.99 -18.00 -11.70
CA ASP A 171 17.88 -18.95 -11.58
C ASP A 171 16.88 -18.82 -12.75
N LEU A 172 16.92 -17.70 -13.47
CA LEU A 172 16.00 -17.42 -14.56
C LEU A 172 16.18 -18.37 -15.74
N ILE A 173 15.09 -18.87 -16.27
CA ILE A 173 15.06 -19.66 -17.52
C ILE A 173 15.03 -18.69 -18.70
N ASN A 174 15.85 -18.93 -19.71
CA ASN A 174 15.98 -18.10 -20.92
C ASN A 174 16.20 -16.59 -20.60
N PRO A 175 17.25 -16.25 -19.82
CA PRO A 175 17.50 -14.87 -19.41
C PRO A 175 17.76 -13.94 -20.60
N LYS A 176 17.25 -12.70 -20.52
CA LYS A 176 17.44 -11.63 -21.49
C LYS A 176 17.79 -10.32 -20.78
N SER A 177 18.64 -9.52 -21.39
CA SER A 177 18.86 -8.15 -20.93
C SER A 177 17.58 -7.33 -21.02
N ALA A 178 17.17 -6.69 -19.94
CA ALA A 178 16.08 -5.72 -19.94
C ALA A 178 16.51 -4.37 -20.56
N ILE A 179 17.81 -4.19 -20.84
CA ILE A 179 18.38 -2.96 -21.40
C ILE A 179 18.38 -3.01 -22.92
N SER A 180 19.01 -4.06 -23.51
CA SER A 180 19.18 -4.22 -24.97
C SER A 180 18.25 -5.28 -25.58
N GLY A 181 17.66 -6.18 -24.75
CA GLY A 181 16.93 -7.34 -25.23
C GLY A 181 17.84 -8.50 -25.67
N SER A 182 19.16 -8.31 -25.67
CA SER A 182 20.13 -9.32 -26.07
C SER A 182 20.22 -10.49 -25.09
N LYS A 183 20.76 -11.62 -25.56
CA LYS A 183 21.11 -12.75 -24.68
C LYS A 183 22.39 -12.41 -23.94
N PRO A 184 22.39 -12.38 -22.59
CA PRO A 184 23.57 -12.04 -21.81
C PRO A 184 24.62 -13.16 -21.83
N VAL A 185 25.87 -12.78 -21.55
CA VAL A 185 27.02 -13.70 -21.35
C VAL A 185 27.40 -13.72 -19.88
N MET A 186 28.07 -14.79 -19.43
CA MET A 186 28.64 -14.85 -18.08
C MET A 186 30.02 -14.17 -18.06
N LYS A 187 30.23 -13.33 -17.05
CA LYS A 187 31.51 -12.63 -16.82
C LYS A 187 31.84 -12.59 -15.34
N GLU A 188 33.12 -12.80 -15.01
CA GLU A 188 33.55 -12.74 -13.62
C GLU A 188 33.47 -11.31 -13.06
N THR A 189 32.98 -11.18 -11.84
CA THR A 189 33.02 -9.95 -11.05
C THR A 189 33.26 -10.29 -9.57
N LYS A 190 33.90 -9.35 -8.85
CA LYS A 190 34.21 -9.48 -7.44
C LYS A 190 33.29 -8.60 -6.62
N HIS A 191 32.71 -9.15 -5.54
CA HIS A 191 31.87 -8.44 -4.60
C HIS A 191 32.22 -8.71 -3.15
N TRP A 192 31.80 -7.79 -2.26
CA TRP A 192 31.87 -7.94 -0.81
C TRP A 192 30.55 -8.48 -0.28
N TYR A 193 30.64 -9.42 0.67
CA TYR A 193 29.47 -10.10 1.25
C TYR A 193 29.48 -9.97 2.76
N LEU A 194 28.36 -9.58 3.36
CA LEU A 194 28.12 -9.70 4.79
C LEU A 194 27.78 -11.16 5.11
N PRO A 195 28.57 -11.87 5.94
CA PRO A 195 28.35 -13.27 6.27
C PRO A 195 27.23 -13.40 7.33
N LEU A 196 25.97 -13.34 6.89
CA LEU A 196 24.80 -13.41 7.79
C LEU A 196 24.74 -14.73 8.58
N ASP A 197 25.30 -15.82 8.04
CA ASP A 197 25.43 -17.10 8.70
C ASP A 197 26.19 -17.00 10.03
N LYS A 198 27.21 -16.14 10.12
CA LYS A 198 27.93 -15.88 11.39
C LYS A 198 27.06 -15.17 12.43
N HIS A 199 26.03 -14.45 12.00
CA HIS A 199 25.11 -13.74 12.88
C HIS A 199 23.89 -14.58 13.30
N GLU A 200 23.65 -15.74 12.69
CA GLU A 200 22.46 -16.55 12.89
C GLU A 200 22.23 -16.93 14.37
N GLY A 201 23.27 -17.33 15.09
CA GLY A 201 23.15 -17.78 16.48
C GLY A 201 22.57 -16.74 17.42
N TRP A 202 23.11 -15.50 17.38
CA TRP A 202 22.60 -14.42 18.23
C TRP A 202 21.27 -13.87 17.73
N LEU A 203 21.03 -13.84 16.39
CA LEU A 203 19.73 -13.43 15.81
C LEU A 203 18.60 -14.37 16.24
N ARG A 204 18.85 -15.69 16.26
CA ARG A 204 17.90 -16.67 16.78
C ARG A 204 17.50 -16.37 18.21
N LYS A 205 18.48 -16.16 19.08
CA LYS A 205 18.21 -15.83 20.48
C LYS A 205 17.46 -14.51 20.58
N TRP A 206 17.98 -13.46 19.95
CA TRP A 206 17.42 -12.12 20.05
C TRP A 206 15.98 -12.04 19.51
N ILE A 207 15.68 -12.64 18.34
CA ILE A 207 14.34 -12.60 17.75
C ILE A 207 13.40 -13.61 18.41
N LEU A 208 13.83 -14.90 18.52
CA LEU A 208 12.92 -15.98 18.88
C LEU A 208 12.76 -16.17 20.39
N GLU A 209 13.68 -15.65 21.22
CA GLU A 209 13.61 -15.76 22.68
C GLU A 209 13.33 -14.42 23.36
N ASP A 210 14.03 -13.35 22.94
CA ASP A 210 14.00 -12.05 23.61
C ASP A 210 12.86 -11.13 23.08
N HIS A 211 12.34 -11.37 21.84
CA HIS A 211 11.31 -10.55 21.17
C HIS A 211 10.09 -11.35 20.70
N LYS A 212 9.57 -12.21 21.58
CA LYS A 212 8.34 -12.99 21.31
C LYS A 212 7.07 -12.13 21.19
N GLU A 213 7.12 -10.91 21.69
CA GLU A 213 6.05 -9.92 21.66
C GLU A 213 5.91 -9.24 20.28
N TRP A 214 6.88 -9.38 19.41
CA TRP A 214 6.76 -8.84 18.04
C TRP A 214 5.55 -9.40 17.31
N ARG A 215 5.01 -8.66 16.38
CA ARG A 215 3.84 -9.09 15.63
C ARG A 215 4.04 -10.48 15.01
N PRO A 216 2.99 -11.34 14.96
CA PRO A 216 3.10 -12.72 14.47
C PRO A 216 3.66 -12.85 13.05
N ASN A 217 3.36 -11.90 12.15
CA ASN A 217 3.90 -11.89 10.79
C ASN A 217 5.41 -11.61 10.78
N VAL A 218 5.88 -10.68 11.59
CA VAL A 218 7.31 -10.36 11.74
C VAL A 218 8.05 -11.56 12.33
N TYR A 219 7.59 -12.06 13.47
CA TYR A 219 8.16 -13.23 14.14
C TYR A 219 8.18 -14.46 13.22
N GLY A 220 7.05 -14.74 12.55
CA GLY A 220 6.93 -15.92 11.68
C GLY A 220 7.83 -15.84 10.46
N GLN A 221 7.96 -14.68 9.81
CA GLN A 221 8.84 -14.52 8.67
C GLN A 221 10.32 -14.60 9.07
N CYS A 222 10.72 -13.98 10.17
CA CYS A 222 12.08 -14.10 10.70
C CYS A 222 12.42 -15.53 11.04
N LYS A 223 11.51 -16.24 11.74
CA LYS A 223 11.67 -17.66 12.05
C LYS A 223 11.87 -18.51 10.80
N SER A 224 11.06 -18.31 9.78
CA SER A 224 11.16 -19.02 8.50
C SER A 224 12.54 -18.82 7.85
N TRP A 225 13.06 -17.60 7.81
CA TRP A 225 14.38 -17.30 7.27
C TRP A 225 15.50 -17.94 8.08
N LEU A 226 15.44 -17.86 9.40
CA LEU A 226 16.40 -18.50 10.29
C LEU A 226 16.37 -20.02 10.13
N ASP A 227 15.20 -20.64 10.01
CA ASP A 227 15.06 -22.10 9.86
C ASP A 227 15.58 -22.61 8.50
N MET A 228 15.56 -21.78 7.44
CA MET A 228 16.21 -22.10 6.17
C MET A 228 17.75 -22.00 6.21
N GLY A 229 18.30 -21.35 7.24
CA GLY A 229 19.74 -21.05 7.36
C GLY A 229 20.13 -19.80 6.58
N LEU A 230 20.77 -18.85 7.28
CA LEU A 230 21.20 -17.61 6.68
C LEU A 230 22.42 -17.81 5.76
N GLN A 231 22.45 -17.09 4.66
CA GLN A 231 23.54 -17.13 3.68
C GLN A 231 24.25 -15.78 3.60
N PRO A 232 25.56 -15.75 3.26
CA PRO A 232 26.26 -14.49 3.00
C PRO A 232 25.56 -13.66 1.94
N ARG A 233 25.41 -12.36 2.18
CA ARG A 233 24.67 -11.45 1.31
C ARG A 233 25.58 -10.38 0.73
N ALA A 234 25.56 -10.20 -0.60
CA ALA A 234 26.37 -9.18 -1.27
C ALA A 234 25.94 -7.77 -0.85
N VAL A 235 26.90 -6.92 -0.52
CA VAL A 235 26.74 -5.53 -0.11
C VAL A 235 27.21 -4.52 -1.15
N SER A 236 27.60 -5.00 -2.32
CA SER A 236 28.01 -4.19 -3.48
C SER A 236 27.35 -4.67 -4.77
N ARG A 237 27.29 -3.80 -5.77
CA ARG A 237 26.75 -4.06 -7.11
C ARG A 237 27.60 -3.39 -8.18
N ASP A 238 27.65 -3.98 -9.37
CA ASP A 238 28.20 -3.36 -10.57
C ASP A 238 27.14 -2.42 -11.18
N LEU A 239 27.14 -1.17 -10.77
CA LEU A 239 26.18 -0.13 -11.19
C LEU A 239 26.88 1.23 -11.21
N ASP A 240 26.34 2.16 -12.02
CA ASP A 240 26.83 3.53 -12.13
C ASP A 240 26.13 4.53 -11.22
N TRP A 241 24.99 4.12 -10.62
CA TRP A 241 24.16 4.98 -9.77
C TRP A 241 24.06 4.41 -8.36
N GLY A 242 24.62 5.12 -7.40
CA GLY A 242 24.71 4.74 -5.99
C GLY A 242 25.96 5.30 -5.34
N ILE A 243 26.23 4.91 -4.10
CA ILE A 243 27.43 5.32 -3.36
C ILE A 243 28.61 4.44 -3.80
N PRO A 244 29.72 5.00 -4.34
CA PRO A 244 30.89 4.22 -4.72
C PRO A 244 31.40 3.39 -3.52
N VAL A 245 31.78 2.14 -3.76
CA VAL A 245 32.41 1.29 -2.75
C VAL A 245 33.76 1.91 -2.37
N PRO A 246 34.00 2.29 -1.10
CA PRO A 246 35.11 3.18 -0.73
C PRO A 246 36.40 2.45 -0.39
N VAL A 247 36.76 1.39 -1.14
CA VAL A 247 37.99 0.60 -0.97
C VAL A 247 38.70 0.40 -2.29
N GLU A 248 40.01 0.12 -2.26
CA GLU A 248 40.84 -0.14 -3.44
C GLU A 248 40.38 -1.39 -4.20
N GLY A 249 40.40 -1.32 -5.53
CA GLY A 249 39.97 -2.41 -6.43
C GLY A 249 38.44 -2.55 -6.54
N ALA A 250 37.70 -1.50 -6.19
CA ALA A 250 36.23 -1.45 -6.26
C ALA A 250 35.71 -0.51 -7.39
N GLU A 251 36.53 -0.22 -8.38
CA GLU A 251 36.18 0.68 -9.49
C GLU A 251 34.95 0.14 -10.24
N GLY A 252 33.99 1.00 -10.53
CA GLY A 252 32.72 0.67 -11.21
C GLY A 252 31.73 -0.08 -10.32
N LYS A 253 31.90 -0.04 -9.01
CA LYS A 253 31.01 -0.69 -8.04
C LYS A 253 30.44 0.33 -7.06
N VAL A 254 29.17 0.13 -6.71
CA VAL A 254 28.47 0.91 -5.69
C VAL A 254 28.01 0.03 -4.54
N LEU A 255 27.71 0.64 -3.40
CA LEU A 255 27.03 -0.05 -2.30
C LEU A 255 25.65 -0.53 -2.77
N TYR A 256 25.29 -1.73 -2.34
CA TYR A 256 23.96 -2.25 -2.63
C TYR A 256 22.89 -1.45 -1.88
N VAL A 257 21.84 -1.08 -2.58
CA VAL A 257 20.77 -0.21 -2.04
C VAL A 257 20.20 -0.69 -0.69
N TRP A 258 20.08 -2.00 -0.49
CA TRP A 258 19.60 -2.57 0.76
C TRP A 258 20.64 -2.58 1.89
N PHE A 259 21.91 -2.27 1.58
CA PHE A 259 22.93 -1.98 2.57
C PHE A 259 22.94 -0.49 2.93
N ASP A 260 22.85 0.40 1.95
CA ASP A 260 22.94 1.83 2.19
C ASP A 260 21.62 2.45 2.69
N ALA A 261 20.48 2.07 2.16
CA ALA A 261 19.19 2.66 2.49
C ALA A 261 18.86 2.71 4.00
N PRO A 262 19.04 1.63 4.80
CA PRO A 262 18.75 1.72 6.24
C PRO A 262 19.73 2.63 7.00
N ILE A 263 20.94 2.85 6.50
CA ILE A 263 21.87 3.86 7.06
C ILE A 263 21.29 5.28 6.86
N GLY A 264 20.38 5.46 5.90
CA GLY A 264 19.63 6.68 5.67
C GLY A 264 18.89 7.19 6.91
N TYR A 265 18.38 6.31 7.75
CA TYR A 265 17.76 6.74 9.01
C TYR A 265 18.76 7.45 9.93
N ILE A 266 19.98 6.93 9.99
CA ILE A 266 21.06 7.49 10.82
C ILE A 266 21.54 8.82 10.23
N SER A 267 21.77 8.87 8.91
CA SER A 267 22.24 10.09 8.24
C SER A 267 21.22 11.22 8.31
N ASN A 268 19.92 10.91 8.14
CA ASN A 268 18.85 11.90 8.26
C ASN A 268 18.77 12.46 9.70
N THR A 269 18.99 11.62 10.71
CA THR A 269 19.10 12.09 12.09
C THR A 269 20.30 13.00 12.29
N LYS A 270 21.45 12.65 11.69
CA LYS A 270 22.67 13.46 11.74
C LYS A 270 22.52 14.81 11.05
N GLU A 271 21.78 14.88 9.96
CA GLU A 271 21.46 16.15 9.30
C GLU A 271 20.61 17.06 10.18
N LEU A 272 19.63 16.50 10.89
CA LEU A 272 18.78 17.26 11.80
C LEU A 272 19.52 17.69 13.07
N LEU A 273 20.32 16.79 13.63
CA LEU A 273 20.99 16.94 14.94
C LEU A 273 22.50 16.65 14.82
N PRO A 274 23.29 17.52 14.13
CA PRO A 274 24.70 17.22 13.84
C PRO A 274 25.55 16.91 15.08
N ASP A 275 25.27 17.57 16.21
CA ASP A 275 26.06 17.47 17.43
C ASP A 275 25.53 16.43 18.44
N SER A 276 24.32 15.90 18.24
CA SER A 276 23.67 15.02 19.23
C SER A 276 22.99 13.77 18.65
N TRP A 277 23.13 13.51 17.35
CA TRP A 277 22.50 12.36 16.67
C TRP A 277 22.87 11.02 17.28
N GLU A 278 24.11 10.89 17.84
CA GLU A 278 24.57 9.64 18.47
C GLU A 278 23.73 9.25 19.69
N THR A 279 23.20 10.22 20.42
CA THR A 279 22.27 9.98 21.53
C THR A 279 21.04 9.20 21.10
N TRP A 280 20.58 9.41 19.87
CA TRP A 280 19.39 8.76 19.31
C TRP A 280 19.67 7.39 18.71
N TRP A 281 20.94 7.05 18.46
CA TRP A 281 21.32 5.83 17.77
C TRP A 281 22.29 4.93 18.54
N LYS A 282 22.96 5.46 19.58
CA LYS A 282 23.99 4.74 20.33
C LYS A 282 23.74 4.66 21.85
N ASP A 283 22.88 5.51 22.39
CA ASP A 283 22.55 5.49 23.82
C ASP A 283 21.55 4.34 24.11
N PRO A 284 21.87 3.38 25.00
CA PRO A 284 20.98 2.27 25.35
C PRO A 284 19.68 2.68 26.07
N GLU A 285 19.56 3.95 26.50
CA GLU A 285 18.33 4.52 27.05
C GLU A 285 17.40 5.07 25.95
N THR A 286 17.77 4.92 24.66
CA THR A 286 16.94 5.24 23.50
C THR A 286 16.23 3.97 23.03
N ARG A 287 14.91 4.08 22.85
CA ARG A 287 14.08 3.06 22.21
C ARG A 287 14.07 3.27 20.72
N LEU A 288 14.39 2.24 19.91
CA LEU A 288 14.36 2.30 18.46
C LEU A 288 13.18 1.49 17.90
N ILE A 289 12.32 2.11 17.11
CA ILE A 289 11.15 1.49 16.51
C ILE A 289 11.14 1.75 15.01
N HIS A 290 10.99 0.68 14.21
CA HIS A 290 10.89 0.76 12.75
C HIS A 290 9.48 0.41 12.27
N PHE A 291 8.75 1.37 11.67
CA PHE A 291 7.50 1.09 10.97
C PHE A 291 7.77 0.73 9.51
N ILE A 292 7.32 -0.45 9.10
CA ILE A 292 7.63 -1.02 7.78
C ILE A 292 6.45 -1.76 7.17
N GLY A 293 6.52 -2.03 5.85
CA GLY A 293 5.70 -3.05 5.19
C GLY A 293 6.33 -4.44 5.30
N LYS A 294 5.55 -5.49 5.11
CA LYS A 294 5.99 -6.89 5.25
C LYS A 294 7.17 -7.28 4.34
N ASP A 295 7.31 -6.64 3.21
CA ASP A 295 8.41 -6.82 2.26
C ASP A 295 9.78 -6.37 2.82
N ASN A 296 9.77 -5.54 3.85
CA ASN A 296 10.97 -5.01 4.49
C ASN A 296 11.37 -5.75 5.79
N ILE A 297 10.62 -6.78 6.22
CA ILE A 297 10.86 -7.47 7.50
C ILE A 297 12.29 -8.02 7.58
N VAL A 298 12.73 -8.75 6.55
CA VAL A 298 14.08 -9.39 6.55
C VAL A 298 15.19 -8.34 6.69
N PHE A 299 15.03 -7.19 6.03
CA PHE A 299 16.02 -6.12 6.07
C PHE A 299 16.10 -5.45 7.42
N HIS A 300 14.96 -5.17 8.07
CA HIS A 300 14.92 -4.45 9.36
C HIS A 300 15.07 -5.36 10.58
N CYS A 301 14.81 -6.67 10.43
CA CYS A 301 14.89 -7.61 11.55
C CYS A 301 16.13 -8.51 11.50
N ILE A 302 16.77 -8.69 10.34
CA ILE A 302 17.93 -9.59 10.16
C ILE A 302 19.14 -8.82 9.64
N VAL A 303 19.04 -8.21 8.44
CA VAL A 303 20.21 -7.63 7.75
C VAL A 303 20.71 -6.38 8.47
N PHE A 304 19.86 -5.39 8.69
CA PHE A 304 20.25 -4.15 9.35
C PHE A 304 20.70 -4.36 10.80
N PRO A 305 20.01 -5.15 11.64
CA PRO A 305 20.54 -5.50 12.97
C PRO A 305 21.89 -6.22 12.92
N ALA A 306 22.14 -7.09 11.93
CA ALA A 306 23.46 -7.71 11.75
C ALA A 306 24.54 -6.66 11.43
N MET A 307 24.23 -5.68 10.57
CA MET A 307 25.13 -4.57 10.26
C MET A 307 25.43 -3.71 11.51
N LEU A 308 24.40 -3.32 12.26
CA LEU A 308 24.53 -2.52 13.49
C LEU A 308 25.35 -3.27 14.55
N LYS A 309 25.12 -4.57 14.71
CA LYS A 309 25.84 -5.43 15.65
C LYS A 309 27.30 -5.63 15.26
N ALA A 310 27.58 -5.81 13.96
CA ALA A 310 28.94 -5.91 13.44
C ALA A 310 29.73 -4.60 13.62
N GLU A 311 29.07 -3.45 13.39
CA GLU A 311 29.66 -2.14 13.66
C GLU A 311 29.91 -1.96 15.16
N GLY A 312 28.99 -2.35 16.03
CA GLY A 312 29.17 -2.56 17.47
C GLY A 312 28.86 -1.38 18.38
N SER A 313 28.65 -0.17 17.85
CA SER A 313 28.34 1.02 18.67
C SER A 313 26.85 1.41 18.68
N TYR A 314 26.05 0.83 17.78
CA TYR A 314 24.64 1.19 17.61
C TYR A 314 23.70 0.32 18.47
N ILE A 315 22.57 0.90 18.85
CA ILE A 315 21.45 0.17 19.47
C ILE A 315 20.72 -0.68 18.43
N LEU A 316 20.03 -1.73 18.90
CA LEU A 316 19.18 -2.58 18.07
C LEU A 316 17.70 -2.17 18.20
N PRO A 317 16.84 -2.48 17.23
CA PRO A 317 15.41 -2.22 17.32
C PRO A 317 14.76 -2.90 18.54
N ASP A 318 13.96 -2.14 19.29
CA ASP A 318 13.10 -2.67 20.35
C ASP A 318 11.84 -3.31 19.78
N ASN A 319 11.28 -2.70 18.72
CA ASN A 319 10.14 -3.26 18.00
C ASN A 319 10.15 -2.89 16.52
N VAL A 320 9.54 -3.74 15.70
CA VAL A 320 9.41 -3.53 14.25
C VAL A 320 7.95 -3.80 13.84
N PRO A 321 7.03 -2.84 14.09
CA PRO A 321 5.65 -2.95 13.67
C PRO A 321 5.55 -3.01 12.15
N SER A 322 5.16 -4.17 11.61
CA SER A 322 5.01 -4.39 10.18
C SER A 322 3.56 -4.67 9.83
N ASN A 323 3.05 -3.98 8.80
CA ASN A 323 1.72 -4.23 8.26
C ASN A 323 1.80 -5.09 6.98
N GLU A 324 0.69 -5.80 6.70
CA GLU A 324 0.43 -6.53 5.47
C GLU A 324 0.06 -5.57 4.33
N PHE A 325 -0.39 -6.08 3.17
CA PHE A 325 -0.74 -5.24 2.04
C PHE A 325 -2.20 -4.74 2.09
N LEU A 326 -2.39 -3.51 1.60
CA LEU A 326 -3.70 -2.97 1.30
C LEU A 326 -4.00 -3.18 -0.19
N ASN A 327 -5.15 -3.79 -0.48
CA ASN A 327 -5.67 -3.96 -1.84
C ASN A 327 -6.60 -2.79 -2.21
N LEU A 328 -6.81 -2.54 -3.49
CA LEU A 328 -7.69 -1.49 -4.02
C LEU A 328 -8.78 -2.13 -4.87
N GLU A 329 -10.06 -1.91 -4.50
CA GLU A 329 -11.24 -2.47 -5.19
C GLU A 329 -11.13 -4.00 -5.42
N GLY A 330 -10.54 -4.71 -4.44
CA GLY A 330 -10.33 -6.16 -4.50
C GLY A 330 -9.07 -6.63 -5.21
N ASP A 331 -8.37 -5.76 -5.94
CA ASP A 331 -7.14 -6.06 -6.66
C ASP A 331 -5.91 -5.55 -5.92
N LYS A 332 -4.74 -6.19 -6.14
CA LYS A 332 -3.47 -5.72 -5.60
C LYS A 332 -3.08 -4.38 -6.22
N ILE A 333 -2.73 -3.40 -5.39
CA ILE A 333 -2.18 -2.11 -5.85
C ILE A 333 -0.91 -2.37 -6.68
N SER A 334 -0.78 -1.67 -7.81
CA SER A 334 0.33 -1.83 -8.75
C SER A 334 0.76 -0.49 -9.33
N THR A 335 1.97 -0.08 -9.00
CA THR A 335 2.58 1.15 -9.53
C THR A 335 2.87 1.06 -11.02
N SER A 336 3.35 -0.11 -11.50
CA SER A 336 3.68 -0.34 -12.92
C SER A 336 2.46 -0.31 -13.83
N ARG A 337 1.29 -0.69 -13.32
CA ARG A 337 0.00 -0.67 -14.03
C ARG A 337 -0.82 0.59 -13.72
N ASN A 338 -0.28 1.53 -12.99
CA ASN A 338 -1.00 2.72 -12.51
C ASN A 338 -2.33 2.39 -11.80
N TRP A 339 -2.44 1.20 -11.17
CA TRP A 339 -3.59 0.77 -10.40
C TRP A 339 -3.38 1.14 -8.93
N ALA A 340 -3.65 2.41 -8.62
CA ALA A 340 -3.42 2.98 -7.30
C ALA A 340 -4.28 4.23 -7.07
N VAL A 341 -4.50 4.58 -5.81
CA VAL A 341 -4.93 5.92 -5.39
C VAL A 341 -3.67 6.66 -4.92
N TRP A 342 -3.22 7.61 -5.72
CA TRP A 342 -2.03 8.40 -5.45
C TRP A 342 -2.30 9.52 -4.46
N LEU A 343 -1.40 9.73 -3.48
CA LEU A 343 -1.62 10.71 -2.43
C LEU A 343 -1.76 12.14 -2.97
N HIS A 344 -0.88 12.56 -3.88
CA HIS A 344 -0.94 13.92 -4.46
C HIS A 344 -2.22 14.17 -5.28
N GLU A 345 -2.75 13.13 -5.95
CA GLU A 345 -4.03 13.22 -6.65
C GLU A 345 -5.20 13.27 -5.68
N TYR A 346 -5.17 12.43 -4.63
CA TYR A 346 -6.18 12.47 -3.59
C TYR A 346 -6.28 13.85 -2.94
N LEU A 347 -5.14 14.47 -2.61
CA LEU A 347 -5.11 15.81 -2.00
C LEU A 347 -5.70 16.88 -2.92
N ALA A 348 -5.53 16.74 -4.23
CA ALA A 348 -6.14 17.61 -5.24
C ALA A 348 -7.64 17.36 -5.42
N ASP A 349 -8.07 16.08 -5.46
CA ASP A 349 -9.45 15.68 -5.69
C ASP A 349 -10.36 15.87 -4.43
N PHE A 350 -9.77 15.81 -3.23
CA PHE A 350 -10.45 15.89 -1.93
C PHE A 350 -9.82 16.96 -1.00
N PRO A 351 -9.83 18.24 -1.37
CA PRO A 351 -9.25 19.30 -0.55
C PRO A 351 -9.91 19.36 0.83
N GLY A 352 -9.09 19.44 1.89
CA GLY A 352 -9.55 19.50 3.28
C GLY A 352 -10.10 18.18 3.85
N LYS A 353 -9.94 17.05 3.16
CA LYS A 353 -10.42 15.73 3.60
C LYS A 353 -9.27 14.77 3.96
N GLN A 354 -8.12 15.30 4.39
CA GLN A 354 -6.97 14.49 4.83
C GLN A 354 -7.37 13.51 5.94
N ASP A 355 -8.09 13.98 6.95
CA ASP A 355 -8.52 13.17 8.09
C ASP A 355 -9.53 12.09 7.70
N VAL A 356 -10.34 12.31 6.66
CA VAL A 356 -11.23 11.27 6.15
C VAL A 356 -10.43 10.09 5.64
N LEU A 357 -9.38 10.34 4.85
CA LEU A 357 -8.50 9.27 4.37
C LEU A 357 -7.73 8.62 5.51
N ARG A 358 -7.18 9.41 6.44
CA ARG A 358 -6.49 8.88 7.64
C ARG A 358 -7.40 7.93 8.43
N TYR A 359 -8.66 8.34 8.66
CA TYR A 359 -9.65 7.52 9.35
C TYR A 359 -9.90 6.19 8.65
N VAL A 360 -10.16 6.23 7.34
CA VAL A 360 -10.48 5.04 6.56
C VAL A 360 -9.28 4.09 6.46
N LEU A 361 -8.08 4.63 6.24
CA LEU A 361 -6.86 3.82 6.18
C LEU A 361 -6.55 3.16 7.53
N THR A 362 -6.79 3.85 8.64
CA THR A 362 -6.61 3.28 9.99
C THR A 362 -7.67 2.21 10.27
N ALA A 363 -8.94 2.47 9.94
CA ALA A 363 -10.03 1.50 10.12
C ALA A 363 -9.83 0.22 9.29
N ASN A 364 -9.16 0.35 8.14
CA ASN A 364 -8.82 -0.75 7.24
C ASN A 364 -7.33 -1.15 7.32
N ALA A 365 -6.62 -0.73 8.38
CA ALA A 365 -5.20 -1.03 8.51
C ALA A 365 -4.94 -2.54 8.40
N PRO A 366 -4.00 -2.98 7.54
CA PRO A 366 -3.71 -4.39 7.33
C PRO A 366 -2.75 -4.92 8.41
N GLU A 367 -3.12 -4.83 9.68
CA GLU A 367 -2.23 -5.10 10.82
C GLU A 367 -1.85 -6.58 10.97
N THR A 368 -2.75 -7.50 10.60
CA THR A 368 -2.56 -8.94 10.80
C THR A 368 -2.74 -9.78 9.55
N LYS A 369 -3.39 -9.23 8.53
CA LYS A 369 -3.64 -9.84 7.22
C LYS A 369 -3.87 -8.76 6.19
N ASP A 370 -3.72 -9.09 4.91
CA ASP A 370 -4.09 -8.20 3.82
C ASP A 370 -5.53 -7.70 4.00
N ASN A 371 -5.77 -6.43 3.70
CA ASN A 371 -7.08 -5.80 3.80
C ASN A 371 -7.35 -5.00 2.51
N GLY A 372 -8.55 -4.41 2.38
CA GLY A 372 -8.98 -3.70 1.19
C GLY A 372 -9.42 -2.28 1.45
N PHE A 373 -9.19 -1.44 0.47
CA PHE A 373 -9.80 -0.12 0.34
C PHE A 373 -10.76 -0.15 -0.84
N THR A 374 -11.97 0.37 -0.64
CA THR A 374 -12.91 0.68 -1.71
C THR A 374 -13.43 2.09 -1.56
N TRP A 375 -13.72 2.77 -2.66
CA TRP A 375 -14.32 4.11 -2.63
C TRP A 375 -15.70 4.11 -1.96
N LYS A 376 -16.43 3.01 -2.09
CA LYS A 376 -17.72 2.83 -1.41
C LYS A 376 -17.58 2.76 0.12
N ASP A 377 -16.59 2.02 0.63
CA ASP A 377 -16.29 1.97 2.07
C ASP A 377 -15.78 3.31 2.57
N PHE A 378 -14.96 4.01 1.79
CA PHE A 378 -14.50 5.36 2.09
C PHE A 378 -15.67 6.33 2.31
N GLN A 379 -16.64 6.36 1.41
CA GLN A 379 -17.85 7.17 1.54
C GLN A 379 -18.68 6.73 2.75
N ALA A 380 -18.91 5.44 2.91
CA ALA A 380 -19.72 4.90 3.99
C ALA A 380 -19.15 5.24 5.37
N ARG A 381 -17.84 5.12 5.56
CA ARG A 381 -17.19 5.49 6.83
C ARG A 381 -17.23 6.99 7.09
N ASN A 382 -16.99 7.80 6.06
CA ASN A 382 -17.16 9.24 6.23
C ASN A 382 -18.61 9.61 6.64
N ASN A 383 -19.58 9.14 5.86
CA ASN A 383 -20.97 9.57 6.05
C ASN A 383 -21.62 9.00 7.31
N ASN A 384 -21.34 7.72 7.64
CA ASN A 384 -22.01 7.00 8.74
C ASN A 384 -21.24 7.07 10.07
N GLU A 385 -19.92 7.29 10.05
CA GLU A 385 -19.11 7.32 11.27
C GLU A 385 -18.62 8.76 11.57
N LEU A 386 -17.87 9.39 10.66
CA LEU A 386 -17.36 10.74 10.91
C LEU A 386 -18.47 11.80 10.93
N VAL A 387 -19.38 11.81 9.97
CA VAL A 387 -20.47 12.79 9.92
C VAL A 387 -21.58 12.44 10.91
N ALA A 388 -22.14 11.21 10.81
CA ALA A 388 -23.33 10.84 11.56
C ALA A 388 -23.10 10.52 13.04
N VAL A 389 -21.87 10.16 13.44
CA VAL A 389 -21.54 9.86 14.85
C VAL A 389 -20.71 10.99 15.43
N TYR A 390 -19.48 11.18 14.98
CA TYR A 390 -18.54 12.13 15.57
C TYR A 390 -19.01 13.58 15.36
N GLY A 391 -19.16 14.00 14.12
CA GLY A 391 -19.56 15.38 13.77
C GLY A 391 -20.95 15.73 14.30
N ASN A 392 -21.90 14.79 14.26
CA ASN A 392 -23.24 15.01 14.78
C ASN A 392 -23.24 15.26 16.29
N PHE A 393 -22.49 14.47 17.07
CA PHE A 393 -22.39 14.68 18.53
C PHE A 393 -21.80 16.04 18.86
N VAL A 394 -20.64 16.38 18.27
CA VAL A 394 -19.96 17.66 18.49
C VAL A 394 -20.90 18.83 18.12
N ASN A 395 -21.49 18.78 16.95
CA ASN A 395 -22.38 19.85 16.48
C ASN A 395 -23.59 20.03 17.41
N ARG A 396 -24.23 18.94 17.85
CA ARG A 396 -25.38 19.00 18.76
C ARG A 396 -24.99 19.59 20.10
N ALA A 397 -23.92 19.15 20.73
CA ALA A 397 -23.46 19.66 22.01
C ALA A 397 -23.17 21.16 21.94
N MET A 398 -22.42 21.59 20.93
CA MET A 398 -22.04 23.00 20.78
C MET A 398 -23.21 23.93 20.38
N VAL A 399 -24.05 23.49 19.44
CA VAL A 399 -25.21 24.28 19.00
C VAL A 399 -26.23 24.43 20.13
N LEU A 400 -26.48 23.41 20.92
CA LEU A 400 -27.37 23.52 22.09
C LEU A 400 -26.78 24.44 23.17
N THR A 401 -25.46 24.39 23.40
CA THR A 401 -24.81 25.34 24.32
C THR A 401 -24.84 26.74 23.80
N GLN A 402 -24.62 26.96 22.51
CA GLN A 402 -24.77 28.29 21.90
C GLN A 402 -26.21 28.83 22.06
N LYS A 403 -27.20 27.96 21.89
CA LYS A 403 -28.61 28.34 21.94
C LYS A 403 -29.11 28.65 23.36
N TYR A 404 -28.71 27.91 24.35
CA TYR A 404 -29.27 27.97 25.70
C TYR A 404 -28.38 28.71 26.72
N PHE A 405 -27.07 28.82 26.44
CA PHE A 405 -26.08 29.40 27.33
C PHE A 405 -25.13 30.37 26.61
N ASP A 406 -25.55 30.95 25.47
CA ASP A 406 -24.79 31.93 24.69
C ASP A 406 -23.33 31.49 24.41
N GLY A 407 -23.11 30.19 24.27
CA GLY A 407 -21.79 29.60 24.02
C GLY A 407 -20.89 29.51 25.26
N CYS A 408 -21.39 29.83 26.46
CA CYS A 408 -20.66 29.64 27.71
C CYS A 408 -20.86 28.20 28.25
N VAL A 409 -19.80 27.60 28.76
CA VAL A 409 -19.88 26.31 29.46
C VAL A 409 -20.75 26.48 30.72
N PRO A 410 -21.92 25.79 30.81
CA PRO A 410 -22.81 25.94 31.93
C PRO A 410 -22.27 25.30 33.21
N ALA A 411 -22.82 25.70 34.35
CA ALA A 411 -22.54 25.06 35.63
C ALA A 411 -23.07 23.61 35.64
N GLN A 412 -22.35 22.76 36.35
CA GLN A 412 -22.80 21.41 36.64
C GLN A 412 -23.57 21.42 37.99
N GLY A 413 -24.84 20.98 37.94
CA GLY A 413 -25.66 20.80 39.13
C GLY A 413 -25.51 19.42 39.74
N GLU A 414 -26.54 18.95 40.44
CA GLU A 414 -26.54 17.61 41.01
C GLU A 414 -26.51 16.51 39.95
N LEU A 415 -25.58 15.57 40.10
CA LEU A 415 -25.36 14.46 39.17
C LEU A 415 -26.30 13.28 39.50
N THR A 416 -27.05 12.84 38.51
CA THR A 416 -27.78 11.57 38.57
C THR A 416 -26.83 10.38 38.50
N ASP A 417 -27.32 9.18 38.81
CA ASP A 417 -26.53 7.96 38.66
C ASP A 417 -26.15 7.69 37.19
N TYR A 418 -27.02 8.06 36.25
CA TYR A 418 -26.71 7.96 34.82
C TYR A 418 -25.59 8.92 34.37
N ASP A 419 -25.52 10.11 34.95
CA ASP A 419 -24.41 11.03 34.68
C ASP A 419 -23.09 10.47 35.18
N LYS A 420 -23.08 9.94 36.41
CA LYS A 420 -21.89 9.32 37.01
C LYS A 420 -21.43 8.10 36.22
N GLU A 421 -22.35 7.29 35.74
CA GLU A 421 -22.05 6.14 34.86
C GLU A 421 -21.42 6.62 33.55
N THR A 422 -22.01 7.64 32.89
CA THR A 422 -21.49 8.22 31.66
C THR A 422 -20.09 8.80 31.84
N LEU A 423 -19.84 9.54 32.93
CA LEU A 423 -18.53 10.10 33.28
C LEU A 423 -17.48 8.98 33.49
N LYS A 424 -17.89 7.89 34.10
CA LYS A 424 -17.01 6.73 34.28
C LYS A 424 -16.71 6.03 32.96
N GLU A 425 -17.71 5.82 32.09
CA GLU A 425 -17.53 5.17 30.79
C GLU A 425 -16.46 5.91 29.94
N PHE A 426 -16.49 7.24 29.89
CA PHE A 426 -15.49 7.95 29.07
C PHE A 426 -14.12 8.01 29.74
N ALA A 427 -14.04 7.96 31.08
CA ALA A 427 -12.76 7.84 31.77
C ALA A 427 -12.10 6.45 31.50
N ASP A 428 -12.90 5.39 31.40
CA ASP A 428 -12.41 4.05 31.10
C ASP A 428 -11.86 3.92 29.66
N VAL A 429 -12.38 4.67 28.70
CA VAL A 429 -11.91 4.68 27.29
C VAL A 429 -10.42 5.02 27.19
N LYS A 430 -9.90 5.94 28.02
CA LYS A 430 -8.48 6.31 28.03
C LYS A 430 -7.57 5.10 28.21
N ALA A 431 -7.84 4.29 29.23
CA ALA A 431 -6.98 3.14 29.57
C ALA A 431 -6.95 2.10 28.44
N GLU A 432 -8.09 1.87 27.78
CA GLU A 432 -8.14 0.91 26.68
C GLU A 432 -7.47 1.45 25.41
N VAL A 433 -7.67 2.74 25.05
CA VAL A 433 -6.99 3.36 23.90
C VAL A 433 -5.48 3.36 24.11
N GLU A 434 -4.99 3.74 25.30
CA GLU A 434 -3.57 3.77 25.64
C GLU A 434 -2.95 2.36 25.52
N LYS A 435 -3.56 1.35 26.11
CA LYS A 435 -3.13 -0.04 26.01
C LYS A 435 -3.04 -0.54 24.56
N LEU A 436 -3.99 -0.16 23.72
CA LEU A 436 -4.01 -0.56 22.31
C LEU A 436 -2.92 0.16 21.49
N LEU A 437 -2.69 1.45 21.75
CA LEU A 437 -1.62 2.22 21.11
C LEU A 437 -0.23 1.72 21.50
N ASP A 438 -0.02 1.37 22.77
CA ASP A 438 1.26 0.85 23.28
C ASP A 438 1.66 -0.49 22.63
N VAL A 439 0.68 -1.28 22.16
CA VAL A 439 0.93 -2.53 21.43
C VAL A 439 0.68 -2.43 19.92
N PHE A 440 0.66 -1.22 19.37
CA PHE A 440 0.53 -0.92 17.94
C PHE A 440 -0.76 -1.45 17.28
N LYS A 441 -1.88 -1.52 18.01
CA LYS A 441 -3.22 -1.88 17.52
C LYS A 441 -4.04 -0.63 17.19
N PHE A 442 -3.65 0.07 16.15
CA PHE A 442 -4.21 1.39 15.80
C PHE A 442 -5.67 1.32 15.35
N ARG A 443 -6.03 0.27 14.63
CA ARG A 443 -7.41 0.02 14.20
C ARG A 443 -8.37 -0.10 15.38
N ASP A 444 -8.00 -0.90 16.38
CA ASP A 444 -8.83 -1.10 17.57
C ASP A 444 -8.81 0.16 18.44
N ALA A 445 -7.66 0.83 18.59
CA ALA A 445 -7.54 2.09 19.32
C ALA A 445 -8.44 3.20 18.74
N GLN A 446 -8.47 3.37 17.40
CA GLN A 446 -9.38 4.31 16.74
C GLN A 446 -10.86 3.97 16.97
N LYS A 447 -11.20 2.68 16.95
CA LYS A 447 -12.56 2.21 17.25
C LYS A 447 -12.98 2.54 18.67
N GLU A 448 -12.07 2.37 19.65
CA GLU A 448 -12.35 2.73 21.04
C GLU A 448 -12.43 4.26 21.23
N ALA A 449 -11.58 5.05 20.58
CA ALA A 449 -11.72 6.51 20.60
C ALA A 449 -13.09 6.97 20.06
N MET A 450 -13.64 6.30 19.03
CA MET A 450 -14.98 6.60 18.48
C MET A 450 -16.10 6.27 19.47
N ASN A 451 -15.87 5.44 20.48
CA ASN A 451 -16.87 5.15 21.51
C ASN A 451 -17.21 6.38 22.34
N LEU A 452 -16.26 7.32 22.55
CA LEU A 452 -16.56 8.61 23.18
C LEU A 452 -17.70 9.35 22.48
N ALA A 453 -17.67 9.40 21.15
CA ALA A 453 -18.74 10.04 20.39
C ALA A 453 -20.06 9.27 20.45
N ARG A 454 -20.02 7.93 20.51
CA ARG A 454 -21.21 7.09 20.68
C ARG A 454 -21.83 7.26 22.07
N ILE A 455 -21.02 7.29 23.11
CA ILE A 455 -21.44 7.59 24.50
C ILE A 455 -22.16 8.96 24.51
N GLY A 456 -21.54 9.99 23.93
CA GLY A 456 -22.10 11.32 23.89
C GLY A 456 -23.42 11.41 23.11
N ASN A 457 -23.53 10.76 21.94
CA ASN A 457 -24.80 10.73 21.21
C ASN A 457 -25.90 10.02 21.98
N LYS A 458 -25.58 8.89 22.62
CA LYS A 458 -26.52 8.15 23.46
C LYS A 458 -26.98 9.01 24.65
N TYR A 459 -26.01 9.61 25.35
CA TYR A 459 -26.32 10.48 26.50
C TYR A 459 -27.24 11.64 26.14
N LEU A 460 -26.98 12.37 25.04
CA LEU A 460 -27.86 13.43 24.56
C LEU A 460 -29.25 12.92 24.11
N ALA A 461 -29.30 11.71 23.54
CA ALA A 461 -30.56 11.12 23.10
C ALA A 461 -31.43 10.68 24.28
N ASP A 462 -30.83 10.08 25.32
CA ASP A 462 -31.52 9.58 26.48
C ASP A 462 -31.98 10.71 27.43
N THR A 463 -31.18 11.78 27.54
CA THR A 463 -31.46 12.92 28.45
C THR A 463 -32.31 14.00 27.80
N GLU A 464 -32.44 14.05 26.49
CA GLU A 464 -33.32 14.98 25.71
C GLU A 464 -33.28 16.44 26.20
N PRO A 465 -32.10 17.12 26.32
CA PRO A 465 -32.03 18.50 26.90
C PRO A 465 -32.90 19.52 26.19
N TRP A 466 -33.21 19.33 24.92
CA TRP A 466 -34.12 20.22 24.16
C TRP A 466 -35.59 20.16 24.63
N LYS A 467 -36.00 19.07 25.26
CA LYS A 467 -37.31 18.96 25.91
C LYS A 467 -37.29 19.63 27.29
N LEU A 468 -36.23 19.38 28.05
CA LEU A 468 -36.07 19.93 29.40
C LEU A 468 -35.86 21.44 29.44
N ALA A 469 -35.37 22.05 28.34
CA ALA A 469 -35.09 23.50 28.27
C ALA A 469 -36.31 24.40 28.57
N LYS A 470 -37.54 23.87 28.60
CA LYS A 470 -38.76 24.61 28.94
C LYS A 470 -39.11 24.54 30.43
N THR A 471 -38.57 23.61 31.16
CA THR A 471 -38.99 23.25 32.52
C THR A 471 -37.86 23.20 33.53
N ASP A 472 -36.64 22.86 33.11
CA ASP A 472 -35.49 22.63 33.99
C ASP A 472 -34.18 23.01 33.30
N MET A 473 -33.83 24.30 33.32
CA MET A 473 -32.61 24.82 32.73
C MET A 473 -31.34 24.44 33.49
N GLU A 474 -31.43 24.18 34.80
CA GLU A 474 -30.31 23.72 35.59
C GLU A 474 -29.88 22.31 35.14
N ARG A 475 -30.86 21.43 34.97
CA ARG A 475 -30.61 20.10 34.44
C ARG A 475 -30.02 20.11 33.01
N VAL A 476 -30.55 21.00 32.16
CA VAL A 476 -29.99 21.23 30.81
C VAL A 476 -28.53 21.66 30.89
N GLY A 477 -28.18 22.55 31.84
CA GLY A 477 -26.82 23.01 32.09
C GLY A 477 -25.90 21.83 32.42
N THR A 478 -26.31 20.97 33.34
CA THR A 478 -25.55 19.77 33.73
C THR A 478 -25.32 18.84 32.54
N ILE A 479 -26.35 18.54 31.75
CA ILE A 479 -26.27 17.67 30.57
C ILE A 479 -25.31 18.24 29.54
N LEU A 480 -25.41 19.54 29.25
CA LEU A 480 -24.53 20.17 28.26
C LEU A 480 -23.08 20.33 28.78
N ASN A 481 -22.89 20.57 30.07
CA ASN A 481 -21.54 20.55 30.66
C ASN A 481 -20.87 19.20 30.42
N ILE A 482 -21.50 18.09 30.81
CA ILE A 482 -20.97 16.72 30.60
C ILE A 482 -20.71 16.46 29.12
N SER A 483 -21.64 16.86 28.23
CA SER A 483 -21.48 16.70 26.79
C SER A 483 -20.28 17.48 26.25
N LEU A 484 -20.03 18.70 26.73
CA LEU A 484 -18.86 19.50 26.35
C LEU A 484 -17.56 18.93 26.86
N GLN A 485 -17.54 18.34 28.08
CA GLN A 485 -16.35 17.62 28.57
C GLN A 485 -16.04 16.41 27.67
N LEU A 486 -17.07 15.67 27.22
CA LEU A 486 -16.90 14.58 26.23
C LEU A 486 -16.36 15.11 24.88
N VAL A 487 -16.83 16.26 24.40
CA VAL A 487 -16.32 16.88 23.17
C VAL A 487 -14.85 17.28 23.32
N ALA A 488 -14.45 17.81 24.49
CA ALA A 488 -13.04 18.11 24.77
C ALA A 488 -12.18 16.84 24.81
N ASN A 489 -12.68 15.77 25.40
CA ASN A 489 -12.01 14.45 25.40
C ASN A 489 -11.87 13.88 23.97
N LEU A 490 -12.85 14.06 23.09
CA LEU A 490 -12.75 13.67 21.68
C LEU A 490 -11.58 14.41 20.98
N ALA A 491 -11.40 15.71 21.25
CA ALA A 491 -10.30 16.47 20.66
C ALA A 491 -8.93 15.89 21.05
N ILE A 492 -8.78 15.36 22.28
CA ILE A 492 -7.53 14.73 22.74
C ILE A 492 -7.38 13.33 22.14
N ALA A 493 -8.43 12.49 22.24
CA ALA A 493 -8.38 11.09 21.83
C ALA A 493 -8.11 10.93 20.34
N PHE A 494 -8.67 11.84 19.51
CA PHE A 494 -8.51 11.79 18.06
C PHE A 494 -7.33 12.56 17.50
N ASP A 495 -6.61 13.37 18.30
CA ASP A 495 -5.45 14.13 17.79
C ASP A 495 -4.39 13.24 17.10
N PRO A 496 -4.04 12.05 17.63
CA PRO A 496 -3.12 11.16 16.91
C PRO A 496 -3.65 10.67 15.56
N PHE A 497 -4.95 10.45 15.45
CA PHE A 497 -5.60 9.87 14.27
C PHE A 497 -6.01 10.92 13.24
N LEU A 498 -6.63 12.02 13.70
CA LEU A 498 -7.31 13.05 12.92
C LEU A 498 -6.83 14.45 13.33
N PRO A 499 -5.55 14.79 13.08
CA PRO A 499 -4.95 16.00 13.62
C PRO A 499 -5.60 17.30 13.15
N PHE A 500 -6.08 17.37 11.89
CA PHE A 500 -6.74 18.56 11.36
C PHE A 500 -8.11 18.79 12.00
N SER A 501 -8.88 17.71 12.18
CA SER A 501 -10.19 17.78 12.84
C SER A 501 -10.05 18.11 14.32
N SER A 502 -9.04 17.54 14.99
CA SER A 502 -8.74 17.84 16.40
C SER A 502 -8.29 19.28 16.59
N GLU A 503 -7.46 19.82 15.70
CA GLU A 503 -7.07 21.23 15.71
C GLU A 503 -8.31 22.14 15.49
N LYS A 504 -9.18 21.82 14.53
CA LYS A 504 -10.40 22.54 14.27
C LYS A 504 -11.34 22.51 15.49
N LEU A 505 -11.46 21.32 16.13
CA LEU A 505 -12.28 21.15 17.32
C LEU A 505 -11.72 21.95 18.52
N ARG A 506 -10.40 21.94 18.75
CA ARG A 506 -9.77 22.79 19.77
C ARG A 506 -10.07 24.27 19.56
N LYS A 507 -9.98 24.76 18.33
CA LYS A 507 -10.34 26.14 17.97
C LYS A 507 -11.79 26.45 18.31
N MET A 508 -12.73 25.53 17.99
CA MET A 508 -14.14 25.71 18.35
C MET A 508 -14.37 25.72 19.85
N LEU A 509 -13.65 24.89 20.59
CA LEU A 509 -13.69 24.83 22.06
C LEU A 509 -12.94 26.01 22.72
N ASN A 510 -12.23 26.83 21.96
CA ASN A 510 -11.36 27.90 22.47
C ASN A 510 -10.32 27.38 23.46
N MET A 511 -9.74 26.20 23.17
CA MET A 511 -8.68 25.53 23.93
C MET A 511 -7.35 25.72 23.24
N ASP A 512 -6.29 26.09 23.98
CA ASP A 512 -4.97 26.30 23.40
C ASP A 512 -4.25 24.97 23.12
N THR A 513 -3.97 24.20 24.15
CA THR A 513 -3.27 22.91 24.07
C THR A 513 -3.84 21.92 25.09
N PHE A 514 -3.55 20.66 24.90
CA PHE A 514 -3.85 19.59 25.84
C PHE A 514 -2.75 18.54 25.84
N GLU A 515 -2.76 17.71 26.86
CA GLU A 515 -1.86 16.57 27.00
C GLU A 515 -2.65 15.28 27.09
N TRP A 516 -2.03 14.16 26.73
CA TRP A 516 -2.66 12.85 26.85
C TRP A 516 -3.10 12.52 28.29
N SER A 517 -2.37 13.05 29.28
CA SER A 517 -2.70 12.92 30.71
C SER A 517 -4.07 13.48 31.09
N GLU A 518 -4.60 14.39 30.27
CA GLU A 518 -5.89 15.05 30.49
C GLU A 518 -7.07 14.25 29.92
N LEU A 519 -6.84 13.32 29.00
CA LEU A 519 -7.87 12.43 28.50
C LEU A 519 -8.53 11.66 29.67
N GLY A 520 -9.85 11.60 29.65
CA GLY A 520 -10.67 10.97 30.69
C GLY A 520 -11.07 11.92 31.85
N LYS A 521 -10.63 13.19 31.86
CA LYS A 521 -11.05 14.18 32.85
C LYS A 521 -12.42 14.77 32.49
N ASP A 522 -13.21 15.08 33.52
CA ASP A 522 -14.56 15.65 33.43
C ASP A 522 -14.63 17.16 33.68
N ASN A 523 -13.48 17.83 33.71
CA ASN A 523 -13.33 19.23 34.02
C ASN A 523 -12.33 19.97 33.10
N LEU A 524 -12.22 19.56 31.85
CA LEU A 524 -11.33 20.16 30.86
C LEU A 524 -11.75 21.57 30.47
N LEU A 525 -13.05 21.82 30.44
CA LEU A 525 -13.64 23.13 30.16
C LEU A 525 -14.25 23.71 31.44
N PRO A 526 -13.67 24.77 32.02
CA PRO A 526 -14.20 25.36 33.25
C PRO A 526 -15.57 26.03 33.01
N VAL A 527 -16.38 26.10 34.06
CA VAL A 527 -17.67 26.80 34.03
C VAL A 527 -17.47 28.28 33.67
N GLY A 528 -18.31 28.77 32.75
CA GLY A 528 -18.20 30.13 32.20
C GLY A 528 -17.19 30.30 31.07
N HIS A 529 -16.47 29.24 30.70
CA HIS A 529 -15.58 29.26 29.55
C HIS A 529 -16.34 29.54 28.26
N GLN A 530 -15.89 30.50 27.46
CA GLN A 530 -16.54 30.92 26.23
C GLN A 530 -16.07 30.08 25.06
N LEU A 531 -17.00 29.37 24.42
CA LEU A 531 -16.77 28.64 23.19
C LEU A 531 -16.81 29.57 21.97
N ASN A 532 -16.06 29.22 20.94
CA ASN A 532 -16.18 29.85 19.64
C ASN A 532 -17.41 29.33 18.87
N LYS A 533 -17.75 29.97 17.76
CA LYS A 533 -18.87 29.57 16.92
C LYS A 533 -18.70 28.13 16.41
N PRO A 534 -19.72 27.28 16.53
CA PRO A 534 -19.65 25.92 16.01
C PRO A 534 -19.59 25.90 14.48
N GLU A 535 -18.75 25.01 13.95
CA GLU A 535 -18.62 24.69 12.54
C GLU A 535 -18.74 23.17 12.33
N LEU A 536 -19.14 22.76 11.13
CA LEU A 536 -19.14 21.33 10.80
C LEU A 536 -17.72 20.79 10.73
N LEU A 537 -17.42 19.73 11.48
CA LEU A 537 -16.13 19.04 11.40
C LEU A 537 -15.98 18.25 10.10
N PHE A 538 -17.05 17.60 9.68
CA PHE A 538 -17.08 16.74 8.51
C PHE A 538 -18.30 17.03 7.66
N GLU A 539 -18.15 16.86 6.35
CA GLU A 539 -19.22 17.00 5.37
C GLU A 539 -19.45 15.66 4.66
N LYS A 540 -20.69 15.43 4.26
CA LYS A 540 -21.02 14.25 3.46
C LYS A 540 -20.26 14.26 2.14
N ILE A 541 -19.95 13.07 1.67
CA ILE A 541 -19.40 12.82 0.35
C ILE A 541 -20.54 12.24 -0.48
N GLU A 542 -20.83 12.90 -1.60
CA GLU A 542 -21.93 12.56 -2.50
C GLU A 542 -21.54 11.40 -3.43
N ASP A 543 -22.55 10.65 -3.91
CA ASP A 543 -22.35 9.48 -4.78
C ASP A 543 -21.59 9.84 -6.05
N ALA A 544 -21.90 10.98 -6.68
CA ALA A 544 -21.25 11.44 -7.90
C ALA A 544 -19.72 11.61 -7.74
N THR A 545 -19.24 12.04 -6.56
CA THR A 545 -17.82 12.17 -6.28
C THR A 545 -17.13 10.81 -6.27
N ILE A 546 -17.79 9.80 -5.71
CA ILE A 546 -17.28 8.43 -5.63
C ILE A 546 -17.32 7.74 -6.99
N GLU A 547 -18.41 7.91 -7.73
CA GLU A 547 -18.55 7.39 -9.09
C GLU A 547 -17.44 7.90 -10.01
N ALA A 548 -17.07 9.20 -9.90
CA ALA A 548 -15.95 9.77 -10.65
C ALA A 548 -14.61 9.09 -10.32
N GLN A 549 -14.35 8.77 -9.05
CA GLN A 549 -13.11 8.08 -8.65
C GLN A 549 -13.10 6.62 -9.12
N VAL A 550 -14.22 5.92 -9.04
CA VAL A 550 -14.37 4.56 -9.56
C VAL A 550 -14.15 4.56 -11.07
N GLN A 551 -14.76 5.54 -11.80
CA GLN A 551 -14.58 5.65 -13.25
C GLN A 551 -13.12 5.88 -13.62
N LYS A 552 -12.39 6.75 -12.90
CA LYS A 552 -10.96 6.99 -13.10
C LYS A 552 -10.14 5.69 -12.99
N LEU A 553 -10.47 4.81 -12.05
CA LEU A 553 -9.83 3.49 -11.92
C LEU A 553 -10.19 2.56 -13.09
N LEU A 554 -11.45 2.53 -13.50
CA LEU A 554 -11.91 1.71 -14.62
C LEU A 554 -11.25 2.13 -15.94
N ASP A 555 -11.12 3.43 -16.19
CA ASP A 555 -10.42 3.98 -17.35
C ASP A 555 -8.94 3.57 -17.35
N THR A 556 -8.29 3.61 -16.20
CA THR A 556 -6.92 3.13 -16.03
C THR A 556 -6.81 1.63 -16.32
N LYS A 557 -7.74 0.82 -15.84
CA LYS A 557 -7.76 -0.63 -16.10
C LYS A 557 -7.90 -0.91 -17.58
N LYS A 558 -8.84 -0.24 -18.25
CA LYS A 558 -9.06 -0.37 -19.69
C LYS A 558 -7.82 0.03 -20.49
N ALA A 559 -7.19 1.16 -20.16
CA ALA A 559 -5.95 1.58 -20.82
C ALA A 559 -4.81 0.57 -20.67
N ASN A 560 -4.70 -0.07 -19.50
CA ASN A 560 -3.71 -1.13 -19.26
C ASN A 560 -4.00 -2.39 -20.09
N GLU A 561 -5.26 -2.80 -20.19
CA GLU A 561 -5.69 -3.93 -21.02
C GLU A 561 -5.36 -3.68 -22.49
N GLU A 562 -5.69 -2.49 -23.00
CA GLU A 562 -5.36 -2.06 -24.37
C GLU A 562 -3.84 -2.01 -24.61
N ALA A 563 -3.06 -1.48 -23.69
CA ALA A 563 -1.60 -1.39 -23.80
C ALA A 563 -0.91 -2.78 -23.71
N SER A 564 -1.52 -3.74 -23.03
CA SER A 564 -1.00 -5.11 -22.91
C SER A 564 -1.33 -6.00 -24.11
N TYR A 565 -2.27 -5.57 -24.97
CA TYR A 565 -2.66 -6.33 -26.13
C TYR A 565 -1.50 -6.46 -27.14
N LYS A 566 -1.11 -7.68 -27.43
CA LYS A 566 -0.13 -8.01 -28.47
C LYS A 566 -0.79 -8.96 -29.47
N ALA A 567 -0.91 -8.53 -30.73
CA ALA A 567 -1.32 -9.41 -31.79
C ALA A 567 -0.35 -10.61 -31.91
N ASN A 568 -0.91 -11.79 -32.10
CA ASN A 568 -0.10 -12.97 -32.42
C ASN A 568 0.74 -12.72 -33.68
N PRO A 569 1.97 -13.23 -33.75
CA PRO A 569 2.77 -13.08 -34.95
C PRO A 569 2.06 -13.69 -36.16
N ILE A 570 2.17 -13.04 -37.33
CA ILE A 570 1.64 -13.53 -38.58
C ILE A 570 2.29 -14.89 -38.87
N ARG A 571 1.48 -15.89 -39.24
CA ARG A 571 1.97 -17.20 -39.67
C ARG A 571 2.71 -17.10 -40.98
N ALA A 572 3.41 -18.17 -41.37
CA ALA A 572 4.09 -18.25 -42.65
C ALA A 572 3.13 -17.97 -43.83
N ASN A 573 3.64 -17.28 -44.84
CA ASN A 573 2.86 -17.00 -46.04
C ASN A 573 2.37 -18.30 -46.66
N ILE A 574 1.15 -18.28 -47.21
CA ILE A 574 0.56 -19.33 -48.02
C ILE A 574 0.31 -18.78 -49.41
N GLU A 575 0.28 -19.67 -50.42
CA GLU A 575 -0.08 -19.31 -51.77
C GLU A 575 -1.59 -19.08 -51.90
N PHE A 576 -2.03 -18.29 -52.87
CA PHE A 576 -3.46 -18.03 -53.11
C PHE A 576 -4.25 -19.30 -53.32
N ASP A 577 -3.65 -20.29 -54.01
CA ASP A 577 -4.26 -21.61 -54.24
C ASP A 577 -4.51 -22.41 -52.95
N ASP A 578 -3.78 -22.12 -51.87
CA ASP A 578 -4.04 -22.71 -50.55
C ASP A 578 -5.25 -22.07 -49.87
N PHE A 579 -5.42 -20.76 -50.05
CA PHE A 579 -6.60 -20.04 -49.53
C PHE A 579 -7.87 -20.50 -50.28
N THR A 580 -7.82 -20.67 -51.59
CA THR A 580 -8.99 -21.11 -52.42
C THR A 580 -9.46 -22.52 -52.11
N LYS A 581 -8.68 -23.33 -51.37
CA LYS A 581 -9.12 -24.64 -50.87
C LYS A 581 -10.13 -24.54 -49.74
N LEU A 582 -10.23 -23.37 -49.09
CA LEU A 582 -11.19 -23.12 -48.03
C LEU A 582 -12.50 -22.60 -48.61
N ASP A 583 -13.60 -23.27 -48.29
CA ASP A 583 -14.95 -22.79 -48.62
C ASP A 583 -15.53 -22.08 -47.40
N ILE A 584 -15.37 -20.74 -47.35
CA ILE A 584 -15.88 -19.93 -46.27
C ILE A 584 -17.21 -19.32 -46.73
N ARG A 585 -18.27 -19.54 -45.94
CA ARG A 585 -19.63 -19.08 -46.26
C ARG A 585 -20.26 -18.34 -45.11
N VAL A 586 -21.30 -17.57 -45.45
CA VAL A 586 -22.21 -16.98 -44.46
C VAL A 586 -23.44 -17.90 -44.35
N GLY A 587 -23.81 -18.21 -43.11
CA GLY A 587 -25.01 -18.98 -42.83
C GLY A 587 -25.85 -18.34 -41.73
N THR A 588 -27.15 -18.59 -41.73
CA THR A 588 -28.08 -18.11 -40.69
C THR A 588 -28.28 -19.18 -39.62
N ILE A 589 -28.11 -18.82 -38.37
CA ILE A 589 -28.35 -19.73 -37.26
C ILE A 589 -29.85 -19.89 -37.05
N LEU A 590 -30.36 -21.11 -37.35
CA LEU A 590 -31.77 -21.47 -37.16
C LEU A 590 -32.05 -21.91 -35.74
N GLU A 591 -31.15 -22.72 -35.14
CA GLU A 591 -31.28 -23.24 -33.79
C GLU A 591 -29.90 -23.21 -33.12
N CYS A 592 -29.90 -22.93 -31.81
CA CYS A 592 -28.72 -23.03 -30.97
C CYS A 592 -29.10 -23.64 -29.62
N GLN A 593 -28.33 -24.62 -29.15
CA GLN A 593 -28.55 -25.25 -27.84
C GLN A 593 -27.26 -25.68 -27.19
N LYS A 594 -27.25 -25.79 -25.85
CA LYS A 594 -26.12 -26.34 -25.09
C LYS A 594 -25.97 -27.84 -25.33
N VAL A 595 -24.74 -28.30 -25.50
CA VAL A 595 -24.45 -29.72 -25.64
C VAL A 595 -24.50 -30.39 -24.23
N PRO A 596 -25.34 -31.44 -24.02
CA PRO A 596 -25.44 -32.11 -22.75
C PRO A 596 -24.07 -32.63 -22.25
N LYS A 597 -23.75 -32.44 -20.99
CA LYS A 597 -22.46 -32.84 -20.35
C LYS A 597 -21.21 -32.22 -21.01
N ALA A 598 -21.34 -31.01 -21.59
CA ALA A 598 -20.23 -30.30 -22.22
C ALA A 598 -20.40 -28.78 -22.05
N ASP A 599 -19.99 -28.25 -20.89
CA ASP A 599 -20.19 -26.83 -20.48
C ASP A 599 -19.56 -25.78 -21.40
N LYS A 600 -18.66 -26.19 -22.30
CA LYS A 600 -17.97 -25.31 -23.24
C LYS A 600 -18.58 -25.30 -24.64
N LEU A 601 -19.52 -26.22 -24.95
CA LEU A 601 -19.98 -26.45 -26.30
C LEU A 601 -21.43 -25.98 -26.52
N LEU A 602 -21.63 -25.29 -27.67
CA LEU A 602 -22.92 -25.03 -28.25
C LEU A 602 -23.06 -25.83 -29.54
N GLN A 603 -24.25 -26.40 -29.77
CA GLN A 603 -24.66 -27.05 -31.02
C GLN A 603 -25.54 -26.07 -31.80
N PHE A 604 -25.24 -25.91 -33.05
CA PHE A 604 -25.93 -25.02 -34.00
C PHE A 604 -26.56 -25.82 -35.12
N LYS A 605 -27.73 -25.39 -35.57
CA LYS A 605 -28.23 -25.67 -36.91
C LYS A 605 -28.16 -24.40 -37.73
N ILE A 606 -27.45 -24.45 -38.82
CA ILE A 606 -27.15 -23.30 -39.70
C ILE A 606 -27.70 -23.57 -41.07
N ASP A 607 -28.55 -22.67 -41.54
CA ASP A 607 -28.95 -22.60 -42.97
C ASP A 607 -27.77 -22.04 -43.77
N ASP A 608 -27.20 -22.85 -44.66
CA ASP A 608 -26.09 -22.48 -45.53
C ASP A 608 -26.51 -22.15 -46.99
N GLY A 609 -27.82 -22.02 -47.19
CA GLY A 609 -28.41 -21.74 -48.52
C GLY A 609 -28.51 -22.95 -49.44
N LEU A 610 -27.95 -24.10 -49.04
CA LEU A 610 -28.04 -25.38 -49.75
C LEU A 610 -28.77 -26.42 -48.91
N GLU A 611 -28.40 -26.48 -47.62
CA GLU A 611 -28.95 -27.41 -46.64
C GLU A 611 -28.86 -26.84 -45.23
N THR A 612 -29.39 -27.59 -44.26
CA THR A 612 -29.21 -27.25 -42.82
C THR A 612 -28.09 -28.10 -42.26
N ARG A 613 -27.00 -27.44 -41.81
CA ARG A 613 -25.82 -28.09 -41.24
C ARG A 613 -25.85 -28.08 -39.74
N THR A 614 -25.28 -29.10 -39.14
CA THR A 614 -25.01 -29.15 -37.72
C THR A 614 -23.54 -28.76 -37.48
N ILE A 615 -23.31 -27.69 -36.69
CA ILE A 615 -21.97 -27.27 -36.28
C ILE A 615 -21.90 -27.22 -34.75
N VAL A 616 -20.79 -27.69 -34.19
CA VAL A 616 -20.51 -27.63 -32.75
C VAL A 616 -19.32 -26.73 -32.51
N SER A 617 -19.48 -25.70 -31.65
CA SER A 617 -18.44 -24.73 -31.35
C SER A 617 -18.21 -24.55 -29.86
N GLY A 618 -16.97 -24.25 -29.48
CA GLY A 618 -16.49 -24.10 -28.09
C GLY A 618 -16.82 -22.76 -27.40
N ILE A 619 -17.91 -22.09 -27.80
CA ILE A 619 -18.21 -20.71 -27.43
C ILE A 619 -19.25 -20.53 -26.31
N ALA A 620 -19.68 -21.63 -25.66
CA ALA A 620 -20.75 -21.61 -24.65
C ALA A 620 -20.42 -20.77 -23.38
N LYS A 621 -19.16 -20.43 -23.18
CA LYS A 621 -18.74 -19.54 -22.09
C LYS A 621 -18.98 -18.06 -22.40
N HIS A 622 -19.07 -17.71 -23.69
CA HIS A 622 -19.10 -16.34 -24.18
C HIS A 622 -20.46 -15.91 -24.70
N TYR A 623 -21.30 -16.90 -25.10
CA TYR A 623 -22.62 -16.64 -25.67
C TYR A 623 -23.69 -17.57 -25.08
N LYS A 624 -24.86 -17.00 -24.87
CA LYS A 624 -26.07 -17.79 -24.61
C LYS A 624 -26.74 -18.18 -25.95
N PRO A 625 -27.38 -19.35 -26.01
CA PRO A 625 -28.07 -19.80 -27.25
C PRO A 625 -29.00 -18.75 -27.84
N GLU A 626 -29.77 -18.07 -27.00
CA GLU A 626 -30.80 -17.09 -27.37
C GLU A 626 -30.21 -15.86 -28.07
N GLU A 627 -28.94 -15.54 -27.79
CA GLU A 627 -28.25 -14.37 -28.32
C GLU A 627 -27.81 -14.58 -29.78
N LEU A 628 -27.74 -15.82 -30.24
CA LEU A 628 -27.18 -16.20 -31.53
C LEU A 628 -28.22 -16.64 -32.54
N VAL A 629 -29.38 -17.15 -32.13
CA VAL A 629 -30.46 -17.58 -33.03
C VAL A 629 -30.93 -16.40 -33.87
N GLY A 630 -31.07 -16.62 -35.18
CA GLY A 630 -31.47 -15.63 -36.18
C GLY A 630 -30.31 -14.77 -36.71
N LYS A 631 -29.11 -14.88 -36.12
CA LYS A 631 -27.94 -14.12 -36.60
C LYS A 631 -27.23 -14.86 -37.73
N GLN A 632 -26.56 -14.08 -38.58
CA GLN A 632 -25.68 -14.60 -39.60
C GLN A 632 -24.25 -14.72 -39.13
N VAL A 633 -23.56 -15.80 -39.45
CA VAL A 633 -22.18 -16.07 -39.04
C VAL A 633 -21.34 -16.55 -40.19
N CYS A 634 -20.05 -16.23 -40.21
CA CYS A 634 -19.11 -16.81 -41.17
C CYS A 634 -18.62 -18.17 -40.62
N PHE A 635 -18.59 -19.17 -41.49
CA PHE A 635 -18.12 -20.49 -41.13
C PHE A 635 -17.37 -21.15 -42.29
N ILE A 636 -16.48 -22.11 -41.98
CA ILE A 636 -15.83 -22.95 -43.00
C ILE A 636 -16.72 -24.16 -43.28
N ALA A 637 -17.18 -24.27 -44.53
CA ALA A 637 -18.18 -25.27 -44.97
C ALA A 637 -17.57 -26.61 -45.36
N ASN A 638 -16.34 -26.64 -45.86
CA ASN A 638 -15.70 -27.84 -46.40
C ASN A 638 -14.68 -28.51 -45.46
N LEU A 639 -14.79 -28.30 -44.17
CA LEU A 639 -14.04 -29.09 -43.21
C LEU A 639 -14.57 -30.51 -43.09
N ALA A 640 -13.67 -31.49 -43.02
CA ALA A 640 -14.08 -32.87 -42.83
C ALA A 640 -14.92 -33.02 -41.54
N PRO A 641 -16.08 -33.71 -41.62
CA PRO A 641 -16.95 -33.89 -40.46
C PRO A 641 -16.23 -34.52 -39.27
N ARG A 642 -16.43 -33.91 -38.06
CA ARG A 642 -15.78 -34.37 -36.84
C ARG A 642 -16.78 -34.63 -35.73
N LYS A 643 -16.67 -35.78 -35.07
CA LYS A 643 -17.55 -36.12 -33.94
C LYS A 643 -17.06 -35.44 -32.65
N LEU A 644 -17.88 -34.55 -32.05
CA LEU A 644 -17.64 -33.85 -30.80
C LEU A 644 -18.72 -34.22 -29.79
N LYS A 645 -18.36 -34.89 -28.71
CA LYS A 645 -19.31 -35.36 -27.67
C LYS A 645 -20.54 -36.12 -28.24
N GLY A 646 -20.34 -36.92 -29.25
CA GLY A 646 -21.38 -37.71 -29.87
C GLY A 646 -22.11 -37.05 -31.04
N ILE A 647 -21.95 -35.75 -31.29
CA ILE A 647 -22.57 -34.95 -32.34
C ILE A 647 -21.55 -34.78 -33.48
N VAL A 648 -21.97 -34.99 -34.71
CA VAL A 648 -21.15 -34.75 -35.88
C VAL A 648 -21.21 -33.25 -36.21
N SER A 649 -20.06 -32.58 -36.20
CA SER A 649 -19.90 -31.18 -36.63
C SER A 649 -19.44 -31.15 -38.09
N GLU A 650 -20.18 -30.44 -38.92
CA GLU A 650 -19.99 -30.38 -40.40
C GLU A 650 -19.48 -29.02 -40.84
N GLY A 651 -18.57 -28.45 -40.08
CA GLY A 651 -17.97 -27.14 -40.31
C GLY A 651 -17.43 -26.50 -39.06
N MET A 652 -16.94 -25.27 -39.19
CA MET A 652 -16.41 -24.50 -38.07
C MET A 652 -16.83 -23.02 -38.15
N ILE A 653 -17.54 -22.51 -37.15
CA ILE A 653 -17.84 -21.08 -37.02
C ILE A 653 -16.53 -20.32 -36.79
N LEU A 654 -16.32 -19.24 -37.55
CA LEU A 654 -15.17 -18.36 -37.37
C LEU A 654 -15.40 -17.41 -36.18
N SER A 655 -14.38 -17.27 -35.36
CA SER A 655 -14.37 -16.35 -34.22
C SER A 655 -12.98 -15.70 -34.05
N ALA A 656 -12.98 -14.48 -33.54
CA ALA A 656 -11.79 -13.78 -33.11
C ALA A 656 -11.66 -13.91 -31.60
N GLU A 657 -10.48 -14.23 -31.10
CA GLU A 657 -10.19 -14.38 -29.68
C GLU A 657 -9.16 -13.33 -29.24
N ASN A 658 -9.46 -12.61 -28.19
CA ASN A 658 -8.56 -11.66 -27.55
C ASN A 658 -7.58 -12.37 -26.58
N ASN A 659 -6.49 -11.69 -26.20
CA ASN A 659 -5.49 -12.24 -25.28
C ASN A 659 -6.04 -12.55 -23.87
N ASP A 660 -7.13 -11.93 -23.46
CA ASP A 660 -7.85 -12.19 -22.22
C ASP A 660 -8.77 -13.43 -22.30
N GLY A 661 -8.83 -14.07 -23.47
CA GLY A 661 -9.70 -15.20 -23.74
C GLY A 661 -11.14 -14.83 -24.08
N SER A 662 -11.49 -13.53 -24.15
CA SER A 662 -12.78 -13.09 -24.66
C SER A 662 -12.87 -13.37 -26.15
N LEU A 663 -14.08 -13.72 -26.65
CA LEU A 663 -14.29 -14.23 -28.01
C LEU A 663 -15.45 -13.51 -28.68
N ALA A 664 -15.24 -13.10 -29.93
CA ALA A 664 -16.27 -12.55 -30.80
C ALA A 664 -16.48 -13.43 -32.03
N VAL A 665 -17.73 -13.79 -32.32
CA VAL A 665 -18.08 -14.50 -33.54
C VAL A 665 -18.01 -13.56 -34.76
N ILE A 666 -17.41 -14.01 -35.85
CA ILE A 666 -17.32 -13.22 -37.11
C ILE A 666 -18.66 -13.23 -37.81
N MET A 667 -19.22 -12.06 -38.00
CA MET A 667 -20.53 -11.84 -38.63
C MET A 667 -20.41 -10.87 -39.80
N PRO A 668 -21.23 -10.97 -40.85
CA PRO A 668 -21.29 -9.97 -41.91
C PRO A 668 -21.90 -8.66 -41.31
N GLU A 669 -21.37 -7.51 -41.71
CA GLU A 669 -21.88 -6.18 -41.31
C GLU A 669 -23.33 -5.94 -41.76
N ARG A 670 -23.69 -6.52 -42.91
CA ARG A 670 -25.02 -6.40 -43.53
C ARG A 670 -25.57 -7.77 -43.79
N GLU A 671 -26.87 -7.90 -43.81
CA GLU A 671 -27.54 -9.13 -44.16
C GLU A 671 -27.22 -9.51 -45.60
N VAL A 672 -26.80 -10.75 -45.80
CA VAL A 672 -26.53 -11.36 -47.10
C VAL A 672 -27.33 -12.67 -47.23
N LYS A 673 -27.48 -13.21 -48.44
CA LYS A 673 -28.16 -14.49 -48.58
C LYS A 673 -27.34 -15.62 -47.94
N PRO A 674 -27.98 -16.55 -47.20
CA PRO A 674 -27.32 -17.75 -46.75
C PRO A 674 -26.61 -18.48 -47.91
N GLY A 675 -25.40 -18.97 -47.65
CA GLY A 675 -24.56 -19.60 -48.69
C GLY A 675 -23.66 -18.63 -49.46
N SER A 676 -23.75 -17.32 -49.23
CA SER A 676 -22.82 -16.36 -49.83
C SER A 676 -21.38 -16.68 -49.45
N GLU A 677 -20.49 -16.73 -50.46
CA GLU A 677 -19.07 -17.00 -50.28
C GLU A 677 -18.34 -15.77 -49.70
N VAL A 678 -17.43 -16.01 -48.78
CA VAL A 678 -16.49 -15.01 -48.24
C VAL A 678 -15.18 -15.15 -49.01
N LYS A 679 -14.78 -14.08 -49.71
CA LYS A 679 -13.60 -14.06 -50.57
C LYS A 679 -12.58 -13.07 -50.06
#